data_634d24d64a05e7e41f32dd70cfdb4a98
#
_entry.id   634d24d64a05e7e41f32dd70cfdb4a98
#
_cell.length_a   1.000
_cell.length_b   1.000
_cell.length_c   1.000
_cell.angle_alpha   90.00
_cell.angle_beta   90.00
_cell.angle_gamma   90.00
#
_symmetry.space_group_name_H-M   'P 1'
#
loop_
_entity.id
_entity.type
_entity.pdbx_description
1 polymer ?
#
loop_
_entity_poly.entity_id
_entity_poly.type
_entity_poly.pdbx_seq_one_letter_code
_entity_poly.pdbx_strand_id
1 'polypeptide(L)'
;MIEKGWCCPALVRRVGVSRSIRLFGWIAAVGTFPSGAGSSSPERYDEAPPVLAQQAAIHATHSRSLDLMELPQQNGTAAHSERAFLPAPQTRTSFMATWATVAGATGYRLDVSSSTRFEAYVDGYRDLDVGDVTGRVVTQLKQGTTYYYRVRAYNASGSGSSVGVASATTTASSGLIINATFDGSITSNPNAAAIEAAINRAIAIFESLFSDRLTIPILFRYSTKGADGSPVAGVSQSEFAVSPIPWSAYINALAADSRSSNDFTARASLPSSALSANVVVSSANGRAIGLDTPPGIFANGTVGSGAPYDGIVTVNSSDPVLFNRPPRSGFFDAQTLIEHEIDEIMAIGSSAPSSGDLQPEDLFSWSAPGTRNHTSSGTRYLSIDGGTSRIIVLNQDSTGDLGDWLSGPCPQTNFHVQTAFTCQGQAADIAVSSPEGITLDVLGYDVASLPPRAFLADINGDGRPDYVLYSGSTRQTAVWYLDNNVFIGGTYGKTLPAGWSLIDLADFDGDGHPDFLLFNLNTRQTAIWYLSGVTFLRGVYGPTLSPGWRLIATADFNNDGKPDYLLYNTATHQTAQWYLNNSMLIGSAYSGTLPAGWTVAGVADFDGDGQRDYALFNAGTQQSAIWYLSGASVSSGRFGPNIASGYQLVGAADFNHDGKPDFLLYAPATGQTAIWYLNNNTFIGAAYGPPLSAGWSWPPQ
;
A
#
# COMPACT_ATOMS: atom_id res chain seq x y z
N MET A 1 -40.49 2.06 -37.59
CA MET A 1 -39.16 1.98 -38.20
C MET A 1 -38.24 1.56 -37.09
N ILE A 2 -37.77 0.32 -37.14
CA ILE A 2 -37.05 -0.37 -36.05
C ILE A 2 -35.59 -0.31 -36.45
N GLU A 3 -34.76 0.40 -35.68
CA GLU A 3 -33.32 0.33 -35.81
C GLU A 3 -32.80 -0.83 -34.97
N LYS A 4 -32.19 -1.78 -35.66
CA LYS A 4 -31.51 -2.96 -35.09
C LYS A 4 -30.13 -2.53 -34.60
N GLY A 5 -29.88 -2.58 -33.28
CA GLY A 5 -28.54 -2.52 -32.67
C GLY A 5 -27.74 -3.76 -33.08
N TRP A 6 -26.56 -3.56 -33.60
CA TRP A 6 -25.58 -4.61 -33.89
C TRP A 6 -24.84 -4.93 -32.58
N CYS A 7 -25.12 -6.10 -32.00
CA CYS A 7 -24.21 -6.71 -31.03
C CYS A 7 -23.03 -7.33 -31.82
N CYS A 8 -21.84 -6.81 -31.65
CA CYS A 8 -20.61 -7.50 -31.99
C CYS A 8 -20.40 -8.67 -31.02
N PRO A 9 -20.22 -9.91 -31.49
CA PRO A 9 -19.71 -10.95 -30.58
C PRO A 9 -18.26 -10.65 -30.24
N ALA A 10 -17.99 -10.39 -28.96
CA ALA A 10 -16.64 -10.31 -28.45
C ALA A 10 -15.93 -11.64 -28.71
N LEU A 11 -14.86 -11.61 -29.48
CA LEU A 11 -13.99 -12.76 -29.69
C LEU A 11 -13.07 -12.80 -28.44
N VAL A 12 -13.54 -13.47 -27.40
CA VAL A 12 -12.76 -13.66 -26.18
C VAL A 12 -11.69 -14.71 -26.49
N ARG A 13 -10.44 -14.26 -26.64
CA ARG A 13 -9.28 -15.16 -26.72
C ARG A 13 -8.76 -15.41 -25.34
N ARG A 14 -8.45 -16.65 -25.04
CA ARG A 14 -7.62 -17.05 -23.90
C ARG A 14 -6.20 -16.61 -24.23
N VAL A 15 -5.69 -15.60 -23.56
CA VAL A 15 -4.29 -15.22 -23.62
C VAL A 15 -3.66 -15.62 -22.30
N GLY A 16 -2.68 -16.48 -22.40
CA GLY A 16 -1.66 -16.66 -21.40
C GLY A 16 -2.06 -17.46 -20.18
N VAL A 17 -1.59 -18.67 -20.17
CA VAL A 17 -1.00 -19.21 -18.97
C VAL A 17 0.26 -18.39 -18.78
N SER A 18 0.28 -17.49 -17.80
CA SER A 18 1.51 -16.88 -17.35
C SER A 18 2.47 -18.04 -16.99
N ARG A 19 3.62 -18.10 -17.63
CA ARG A 19 4.64 -19.12 -17.33
C ARG A 19 5.48 -18.63 -16.16
N SER A 20 4.81 -18.24 -15.10
CA SER A 20 5.44 -17.63 -13.95
C SER A 20 6.32 -18.62 -13.22
N ILE A 21 7.53 -18.21 -12.99
CA ILE A 21 8.47 -18.67 -11.98
C ILE A 21 8.94 -20.13 -12.09
N ARG A 22 10.03 -20.38 -12.81
CA ARG A 22 10.75 -21.67 -12.82
C ARG A 22 11.85 -21.72 -11.77
N LEU A 23 11.96 -22.90 -11.17
CA LEU A 23 13.02 -23.28 -10.23
C LEU A 23 14.38 -23.41 -10.95
N PHE A 24 15.42 -22.72 -10.50
CA PHE A 24 16.80 -23.03 -10.82
C PHE A 24 17.47 -23.74 -9.64
N GLY A 25 17.62 -25.06 -9.77
CA GLY A 25 18.54 -25.84 -8.93
C GLY A 25 19.93 -25.75 -9.51
N TRP A 26 20.88 -25.21 -8.77
CA TRP A 26 22.29 -25.19 -9.16
C TRP A 26 22.94 -26.53 -8.85
N ILE A 27 23.47 -27.21 -9.90
CA ILE A 27 24.49 -28.25 -9.77
C ILE A 27 25.83 -27.54 -9.88
N ALA A 28 26.64 -27.61 -8.81
CA ALA A 28 27.98 -27.06 -8.79
C ALA A 28 28.90 -27.92 -9.68
N ALA A 29 29.40 -27.37 -10.77
CA ALA A 29 30.51 -27.92 -11.53
C ALA A 29 31.77 -27.10 -11.25
N VAL A 30 32.75 -27.73 -10.65
CA VAL A 30 34.09 -27.19 -10.42
C VAL A 30 34.84 -27.19 -11.77
N GLY A 31 35.23 -26.03 -12.24
CA GLY A 31 36.09 -25.87 -13.43
C GLY A 31 37.16 -24.80 -13.19
N THR A 32 38.38 -25.22 -13.33
CA THR A 32 39.64 -24.52 -13.09
C THR A 32 39.89 -23.35 -14.06
N PHE A 33 40.46 -22.26 -13.51
CA PHE A 33 40.99 -21.11 -14.29
C PHE A 33 42.30 -21.38 -15.00
N PRO A 34 42.64 -20.66 -16.08
CA PRO A 34 43.97 -20.12 -16.23
C PRO A 34 43.99 -18.58 -16.37
N SER A 35 45.05 -18.05 -15.81
CA SER A 35 45.48 -16.67 -15.75
C SER A 35 45.95 -16.10 -17.10
N GLY A 36 45.64 -14.81 -17.36
CA GLY A 36 46.26 -14.07 -18.44
C GLY A 36 46.14 -12.54 -18.21
N ALA A 37 47.27 -11.93 -17.96
CA ALA A 37 47.43 -10.51 -17.72
C ALA A 37 47.41 -9.65 -18.99
N GLY A 38 46.85 -8.42 -18.92
CA GLY A 38 47.00 -7.44 -19.98
C GLY A 38 46.51 -6.06 -19.48
N SER A 39 47.49 -5.18 -19.30
CA SER A 39 47.35 -3.81 -18.78
C SER A 39 46.87 -2.80 -19.86
N SER A 40 46.07 -1.83 -19.49
CA SER A 40 46.16 -0.45 -19.98
C SER A 40 45.30 0.49 -19.09
N SER A 41 45.93 1.59 -18.71
CA SER A 41 45.49 2.60 -17.72
C SER A 41 44.57 3.68 -18.30
N PRO A 42 44.10 4.62 -17.49
CA PRO A 42 42.76 5.16 -17.53
C PRO A 42 42.68 6.64 -17.86
N GLU A 43 41.53 7.11 -18.25
CA GLU A 43 41.19 8.52 -18.19
C GLU A 43 40.25 8.84 -17.03
N ARG A 44 40.58 9.92 -16.31
CA ARG A 44 39.88 10.42 -15.12
C ARG A 44 38.59 11.13 -15.51
N TYR A 45 37.52 10.81 -14.78
CA TYR A 45 36.43 11.76 -14.54
C TYR A 45 36.25 11.94 -13.03
N ASP A 46 36.17 13.19 -12.60
CA ASP A 46 36.04 13.62 -11.19
C ASP A 46 34.70 13.17 -10.63
N GLU A 47 34.76 12.32 -9.63
CA GLU A 47 33.61 11.94 -8.80
C GLU A 47 33.48 12.88 -7.60
N ALA A 48 32.26 13.41 -7.39
CA ALA A 48 31.87 14.04 -6.14
C ALA A 48 31.73 12.95 -5.03
N PRO A 49 32.05 13.25 -3.77
CA PRO A 49 32.21 12.23 -2.75
C PRO A 49 30.87 11.63 -2.29
N PRO A 50 30.77 10.29 -2.13
CA PRO A 50 29.60 9.63 -1.55
C PRO A 50 29.59 9.77 -0.02
N VAL A 51 28.71 10.58 0.54
CA VAL A 51 28.58 10.79 1.99
C VAL A 51 27.83 9.65 2.72
N LEU A 52 27.40 8.61 2.05
CA LEU A 52 26.59 7.52 2.64
C LEU A 52 27.23 6.11 2.66
N ALA A 53 28.50 5.97 2.26
CA ALA A 53 29.13 4.64 2.18
C ALA A 53 30.07 4.30 3.36
N GLN A 54 30.22 5.12 4.38
CA GLN A 54 31.25 4.93 5.41
C GLN A 54 30.76 4.67 6.85
N GLN A 55 29.46 4.37 7.07
CA GLN A 55 28.96 4.00 8.40
C GLN A 55 28.37 2.58 8.54
N ALA A 56 28.63 1.70 7.61
CA ALA A 56 28.16 0.31 7.68
C ALA A 56 29.10 -0.65 8.43
N ALA A 57 30.10 -0.18 9.13
CA ALA A 57 31.14 -1.03 9.73
C ALA A 57 31.40 -0.86 11.22
N ILE A 58 30.54 -0.20 11.99
CA ILE A 58 30.68 -0.23 13.46
C ILE A 58 29.29 -0.28 14.09
N HIS A 59 28.97 -1.38 14.71
CA HIS A 59 27.97 -1.74 15.71
C HIS A 59 26.99 -2.85 15.29
N ALA A 60 27.56 -4.03 15.14
CA ALA A 60 26.83 -5.28 15.32
C ALA A 60 26.83 -5.63 16.82
N THR A 61 26.06 -4.92 17.63
CA THR A 61 25.65 -5.41 18.96
C THR A 61 24.41 -4.61 19.42
N HIS A 62 23.35 -5.37 19.71
CA HIS A 62 22.07 -4.92 20.28
C HIS A 62 21.06 -4.28 19.32
N SER A 63 20.58 -5.02 18.31
CA SER A 63 19.20 -4.88 17.91
C SER A 63 18.33 -5.77 18.81
N ARG A 64 17.82 -5.22 19.89
CA ARG A 64 16.57 -5.73 20.46
C ARG A 64 15.46 -5.30 19.50
N SER A 65 14.90 -6.26 18.78
CA SER A 65 13.60 -6.09 18.15
C SER A 65 12.62 -5.74 19.27
N LEU A 66 12.12 -4.50 19.25
CA LEU A 66 10.97 -4.16 20.07
C LEU A 66 9.80 -4.93 19.50
N ASP A 67 9.35 -5.93 20.23
CA ASP A 67 8.12 -6.64 19.95
C ASP A 67 6.98 -5.62 19.84
N LEU A 68 6.31 -5.70 18.71
CA LEU A 68 5.08 -4.98 18.42
C LEU A 68 4.10 -5.09 19.58
N MET A 69 3.43 -3.99 19.90
CA MET A 69 2.34 -3.88 20.88
C MET A 69 1.55 -5.17 21.03
N GLU A 70 1.80 -5.93 22.08
CA GLU A 70 0.90 -6.98 22.51
C GLU A 70 -0.38 -6.35 23.07
N LEU A 71 -1.50 -6.78 22.51
CA LEU A 71 -2.81 -6.54 23.14
C LEU A 71 -2.81 -7.13 24.56
N PRO A 72 -3.43 -6.49 25.55
CA PRO A 72 -3.48 -7.04 26.90
C PRO A 72 -4.18 -8.39 26.90
N GLN A 73 -3.39 -9.44 27.09
CA GLN A 73 -3.90 -10.78 27.36
C GLN A 73 -4.52 -10.79 28.76
N GLN A 74 -5.77 -11.19 28.84
CA GLN A 74 -6.35 -11.57 30.12
C GLN A 74 -5.64 -12.83 30.62
N ASN A 75 -5.16 -12.76 31.87
CA ASN A 75 -4.38 -13.79 32.55
C ASN A 75 -5.00 -15.19 32.49
N GLY A 76 -4.25 -16.15 31.98
CA GLY A 76 -4.49 -17.57 32.09
C GLY A 76 -3.20 -18.35 31.83
N THR A 77 -2.69 -18.96 32.86
CA THR A 77 -1.39 -19.66 32.98
C THR A 77 -1.16 -20.81 32.02
N ALA A 78 0.13 -20.96 31.64
CA ALA A 78 0.89 -22.14 31.21
C ALA A 78 1.20 -22.31 29.73
N ALA A 79 2.45 -22.04 29.48
CA ALA A 79 3.42 -22.57 28.52
C ALA A 79 2.99 -23.70 27.57
N HIS A 80 3.05 -23.39 26.28
CA HIS A 80 3.72 -24.18 25.25
C HIS A 80 4.01 -23.23 24.08
N SER A 81 5.26 -23.17 23.63
CA SER A 81 5.74 -22.34 22.53
C SER A 81 5.20 -22.84 21.19
N GLU A 82 3.96 -22.52 20.88
CA GLU A 82 3.45 -22.59 19.53
C GLU A 82 3.65 -21.22 18.88
N ARG A 83 4.30 -21.21 17.71
CA ARG A 83 4.51 -20.02 16.90
C ARG A 83 3.16 -19.35 16.65
N ALA A 84 2.97 -18.17 17.22
CA ALA A 84 1.77 -17.37 16.99
C ALA A 84 1.65 -17.09 15.47
N PHE A 85 0.52 -17.50 14.88
CA PHE A 85 0.13 -17.05 13.56
C PHE A 85 0.06 -15.51 13.59
N LEU A 86 0.69 -14.85 12.61
CA LEU A 86 0.39 -13.44 12.39
C LEU A 86 -1.09 -13.35 12.02
N PRO A 87 -1.91 -12.61 12.79
CA PRO A 87 -3.32 -12.47 12.46
C PRO A 87 -3.44 -11.87 11.07
N ALA A 88 -4.29 -12.44 10.21
CA ALA A 88 -4.61 -11.84 8.93
C ALA A 88 -5.32 -10.51 9.19
N PRO A 89 -4.93 -9.42 8.51
CA PRO A 89 -5.63 -8.15 8.63
C PRO A 89 -7.09 -8.33 8.19
N GLN A 90 -7.96 -7.50 8.72
CA GLN A 90 -9.33 -7.38 8.24
C GLN A 90 -9.31 -6.67 6.89
N THR A 91 -10.05 -7.20 5.91
CA THR A 91 -10.26 -6.56 4.62
C THR A 91 -11.67 -5.96 4.56
N ARG A 92 -12.03 -5.40 3.41
CA ARG A 92 -13.39 -4.87 3.19
C ARG A 92 -14.44 -5.96 3.12
N THR A 93 -14.06 -7.19 2.75
CA THR A 93 -14.99 -8.31 2.57
C THR A 93 -14.63 -9.55 3.35
N SER A 94 -13.63 -9.49 4.24
CA SER A 94 -13.22 -10.64 5.04
C SER A 94 -12.64 -10.27 6.40
N PHE A 95 -12.62 -11.24 7.32
CA PHE A 95 -11.87 -11.19 8.57
C PHE A 95 -11.42 -12.60 8.98
N MET A 96 -10.38 -12.69 9.80
CA MET A 96 -9.93 -13.94 10.39
C MET A 96 -10.68 -14.20 11.69
N ALA A 97 -11.51 -15.23 11.72
CA ALA A 97 -12.08 -15.77 12.95
C ALA A 97 -11.05 -16.71 13.61
N THR A 98 -10.72 -16.48 14.89
CA THR A 98 -9.76 -17.28 15.64
C THR A 98 -10.35 -17.76 16.95
N TRP A 99 -9.86 -18.90 17.45
CA TRP A 99 -10.29 -19.49 18.73
C TRP A 99 -9.19 -20.34 19.36
N ALA A 100 -9.28 -20.53 20.67
CA ALA A 100 -8.36 -21.39 21.40
C ALA A 100 -8.65 -22.87 21.15
N THR A 101 -7.60 -23.69 21.19
CA THR A 101 -7.75 -25.16 21.15
C THR A 101 -8.56 -25.68 22.35
N VAL A 102 -9.45 -26.63 22.10
CA VAL A 102 -10.23 -27.34 23.13
C VAL A 102 -9.67 -28.74 23.28
N ALA A 103 -9.24 -29.12 24.47
CA ALA A 103 -8.68 -30.44 24.73
C ALA A 103 -9.68 -31.56 24.38
N GLY A 104 -9.24 -32.53 23.57
CA GLY A 104 -10.07 -33.66 23.13
C GLY A 104 -11.01 -33.34 21.96
N ALA A 105 -10.95 -32.15 21.39
CA ALA A 105 -11.65 -31.85 20.14
C ALA A 105 -10.99 -32.58 18.98
N THR A 106 -11.76 -33.01 18.01
CA THR A 106 -11.32 -33.55 16.71
C THR A 106 -11.72 -32.66 15.55
N GLY A 107 -12.37 -31.52 15.86
CA GLY A 107 -12.73 -30.49 14.90
C GLY A 107 -13.63 -29.42 15.52
N TYR A 108 -13.97 -28.43 14.71
CA TYR A 108 -14.73 -27.26 15.12
C TYR A 108 -15.80 -26.92 14.10
N ARG A 109 -16.93 -26.38 14.61
CA ARG A 109 -18.04 -25.83 13.82
C ARG A 109 -18.16 -24.34 14.06
N LEU A 110 -18.14 -23.56 12.96
CA LEU A 110 -18.20 -22.11 12.95
C LEU A 110 -19.58 -21.62 12.54
N ASP A 111 -20.13 -20.71 13.34
CA ASP A 111 -21.29 -19.90 13.02
C ASP A 111 -20.85 -18.43 12.88
N VAL A 112 -21.31 -17.74 11.84
CA VAL A 112 -21.12 -16.29 11.66
C VAL A 112 -22.45 -15.61 11.39
N SER A 113 -22.70 -14.47 12.01
CA SER A 113 -23.97 -13.74 11.91
C SER A 113 -23.74 -12.24 11.97
N SER A 114 -24.61 -11.46 11.35
CA SER A 114 -24.69 -10.01 11.51
C SER A 114 -25.45 -9.59 12.81
N SER A 115 -25.92 -10.55 13.61
CA SER A 115 -26.65 -10.33 14.85
C SER A 115 -26.03 -11.11 16.01
N THR A 116 -25.90 -10.46 17.19
CA THR A 116 -25.44 -11.11 18.43
C THR A 116 -26.31 -12.31 18.85
N ARG A 117 -27.56 -12.36 18.38
CA ARG A 117 -28.50 -13.46 18.65
C ARG A 117 -28.41 -14.61 17.66
N PHE A 118 -27.59 -14.48 16.61
CA PHE A 118 -27.47 -15.47 15.53
C PHE A 118 -28.78 -15.77 14.80
N GLU A 119 -29.61 -14.76 14.59
CA GLU A 119 -30.87 -14.84 13.85
C GLU A 119 -30.65 -14.63 12.33
N ALA A 120 -29.56 -13.91 11.94
CA ALA A 120 -29.19 -13.59 10.57
C ALA A 120 -27.77 -14.12 10.27
N TYR A 121 -27.67 -15.37 9.87
CA TYR A 121 -26.39 -15.98 9.51
C TYR A 121 -25.86 -15.41 8.20
N VAL A 122 -24.53 -15.33 8.11
CA VAL A 122 -23.84 -15.14 6.84
C VAL A 122 -23.98 -16.43 6.02
N ASP A 123 -24.23 -16.27 4.73
CA ASP A 123 -24.44 -17.42 3.83
C ASP A 123 -23.18 -18.31 3.81
N GLY A 124 -23.39 -19.63 3.89
CA GLY A 124 -22.30 -20.60 4.03
C GLY A 124 -21.67 -20.72 5.42
N TYR A 125 -22.00 -19.86 6.40
CA TYR A 125 -21.39 -19.85 7.74
C TYR A 125 -22.38 -20.19 8.86
N ARG A 126 -23.27 -21.10 8.60
CA ARG A 126 -24.13 -21.69 9.61
C ARG A 126 -23.74 -23.15 9.85
N ASP A 127 -23.23 -23.45 11.03
CA ASP A 127 -22.75 -24.79 11.40
C ASP A 127 -21.67 -25.34 10.43
N LEU A 128 -20.83 -24.42 9.92
CA LEU A 128 -19.76 -24.77 8.98
C LEU A 128 -18.72 -25.64 9.70
N ASP A 129 -18.48 -26.86 9.17
CA ASP A 129 -17.39 -27.70 9.64
C ASP A 129 -16.08 -27.15 9.08
N VAL A 130 -15.20 -26.70 9.96
CA VAL A 130 -13.89 -26.15 9.60
C VAL A 130 -12.73 -27.12 9.88
N GLY A 131 -13.04 -28.35 10.34
CA GLY A 131 -12.04 -29.34 10.70
C GLY A 131 -11.29 -29.01 12.00
N ASP A 132 -10.12 -29.64 12.19
CA ASP A 132 -9.25 -29.42 13.36
C ASP A 132 -8.29 -28.25 13.13
N VAL A 133 -8.83 -27.04 13.09
CA VAL A 133 -8.10 -25.78 12.93
C VAL A 133 -8.47 -24.78 14.02
N THR A 134 -7.62 -23.80 14.31
CA THR A 134 -7.86 -22.76 15.33
C THR A 134 -8.16 -21.39 14.72
N GLY A 135 -8.38 -21.33 13.42
CA GLY A 135 -8.75 -20.12 12.71
C GLY A 135 -9.30 -20.40 11.32
N ARG A 136 -10.11 -19.47 10.84
CA ARG A 136 -10.73 -19.51 9.51
C ARG A 136 -10.97 -18.10 9.00
N VAL A 137 -10.60 -17.80 7.74
CA VAL A 137 -11.00 -16.55 7.12
C VAL A 137 -12.45 -16.62 6.69
N VAL A 138 -13.24 -15.67 7.16
CA VAL A 138 -14.65 -15.48 6.77
C VAL A 138 -14.66 -14.49 5.62
N THR A 139 -15.21 -14.87 4.46
CA THR A 139 -15.20 -14.07 3.22
C THR A 139 -16.61 -13.71 2.75
N GLN A 140 -16.73 -12.97 1.64
CA GLN A 140 -17.99 -12.54 1.03
C GLN A 140 -18.85 -11.67 1.95
N LEU A 141 -18.20 -10.88 2.77
CA LEU A 141 -18.84 -10.01 3.73
C LEU A 141 -19.12 -8.62 3.12
N LYS A 142 -20.04 -7.89 3.74
CA LYS A 142 -20.27 -6.48 3.41
C LYS A 142 -19.24 -5.61 4.14
N GLN A 143 -18.73 -4.61 3.46
CA GLN A 143 -17.80 -3.64 4.04
C GLN A 143 -18.45 -2.86 5.21
N GLY A 144 -17.62 -2.39 6.14
CA GLY A 144 -18.04 -1.56 7.27
C GLY A 144 -19.07 -2.21 8.17
N THR A 145 -19.15 -3.54 8.17
CA THR A 145 -20.19 -4.28 8.88
C THR A 145 -19.59 -5.10 10.02
N THR A 146 -20.18 -4.97 11.21
CA THR A 146 -19.80 -5.81 12.36
C THR A 146 -20.50 -7.16 12.27
N TYR A 147 -19.71 -8.21 12.34
CA TYR A 147 -20.14 -9.60 12.41
C TYR A 147 -19.78 -10.21 13.74
N TYR A 148 -20.59 -11.16 14.15
CA TYR A 148 -20.41 -11.95 15.37
C TYR A 148 -20.17 -13.39 14.97
N TYR A 149 -19.22 -14.05 15.63
CA TYR A 149 -18.96 -15.45 15.37
C TYR A 149 -18.83 -16.23 16.68
N ARG A 150 -19.17 -17.52 16.59
CA ARG A 150 -19.02 -18.48 17.69
C ARG A 150 -18.57 -19.82 17.14
N VAL A 151 -17.85 -20.55 17.97
CA VAL A 151 -17.27 -21.83 17.58
C VAL A 151 -17.69 -22.90 18.57
N ARG A 152 -18.00 -24.09 18.07
CA ARG A 152 -18.32 -25.28 18.85
C ARG A 152 -17.33 -26.37 18.52
N ALA A 153 -16.58 -26.85 19.53
CA ALA A 153 -15.71 -27.99 19.37
C ALA A 153 -16.55 -29.28 19.29
N TYR A 154 -16.11 -30.26 18.52
CA TYR A 154 -16.74 -31.57 18.47
C TYR A 154 -15.70 -32.71 18.53
N ASN A 155 -16.16 -33.91 18.93
CA ASN A 155 -15.42 -35.16 18.86
C ASN A 155 -16.39 -36.33 18.61
N ALA A 156 -15.91 -37.58 18.70
CA ALA A 156 -16.74 -38.78 18.51
C ALA A 156 -17.94 -38.88 19.48
N SER A 157 -17.91 -38.18 20.62
CA SER A 157 -18.99 -38.15 21.61
C SER A 157 -20.04 -37.05 21.31
N GLY A 158 -19.82 -36.21 20.30
CA GLY A 158 -20.73 -35.14 19.91
C GLY A 158 -20.10 -33.74 19.94
N SER A 159 -20.96 -32.73 19.75
CA SER A 159 -20.53 -31.32 19.79
C SER A 159 -20.72 -30.72 21.18
N GLY A 160 -19.72 -29.96 21.63
CA GLY A 160 -19.80 -29.19 22.87
C GLY A 160 -20.62 -27.90 22.74
N SER A 161 -20.76 -27.15 23.84
CA SER A 161 -21.29 -25.80 23.85
C SER A 161 -20.31 -24.82 23.16
N SER A 162 -20.80 -23.67 22.67
CA SER A 162 -19.95 -22.65 22.07
C SER A 162 -18.97 -22.07 23.10
N VAL A 163 -17.75 -21.77 22.64
CA VAL A 163 -16.64 -21.24 23.46
C VAL A 163 -16.81 -19.73 23.77
N GLY A 164 -17.94 -19.13 23.42
CA GLY A 164 -18.21 -17.69 23.53
C GLY A 164 -18.62 -17.10 22.20
N VAL A 165 -18.96 -15.80 22.22
CA VAL A 165 -19.22 -15.01 21.02
C VAL A 165 -18.12 -13.94 20.89
N ALA A 166 -17.45 -13.92 19.76
CA ALA A 166 -16.51 -12.87 19.40
C ALA A 166 -17.10 -12.01 18.27
N SER A 167 -16.52 -10.86 18.02
CA SER A 167 -16.92 -9.98 16.92
C SER A 167 -15.73 -9.47 16.13
N ALA A 168 -15.96 -9.18 14.86
CA ALA A 168 -15.04 -8.51 13.96
C ALA A 168 -15.82 -7.57 13.04
N THR A 169 -15.19 -6.46 12.66
CA THR A 169 -15.82 -5.48 11.75
C THR A 169 -14.97 -5.36 10.49
N THR A 170 -15.58 -5.58 9.33
CA THR A 170 -14.90 -5.37 8.05
C THR A 170 -14.59 -3.89 7.84
N THR A 171 -13.52 -3.57 7.11
CA THR A 171 -13.13 -2.18 6.88
C THR A 171 -14.19 -1.40 6.10
N ALA A 172 -14.37 -0.12 6.43
CA ALA A 172 -15.47 0.72 5.95
C ALA A 172 -15.11 1.66 4.79
N SER A 173 -13.84 1.68 4.33
CA SER A 173 -13.39 2.63 3.30
C SER A 173 -14.01 2.32 1.93
N SER A 174 -14.44 3.35 1.21
CA SER A 174 -14.72 3.26 -0.23
C SER A 174 -13.41 3.12 -0.99
N GLY A 175 -13.28 2.15 -1.88
CA GLY A 175 -12.08 1.94 -2.68
C GLY A 175 -12.07 0.55 -3.30
N LEU A 176 -10.90 0.09 -3.74
CA LEU A 176 -10.69 -1.22 -4.33
C LEU A 176 -11.14 -2.33 -3.37
N ILE A 177 -11.87 -3.31 -3.90
CA ILE A 177 -12.28 -4.53 -3.19
C ILE A 177 -11.76 -5.73 -3.97
N ILE A 178 -10.94 -6.57 -3.35
CA ILE A 178 -10.60 -7.89 -3.90
C ILE A 178 -11.43 -8.93 -3.15
N ASN A 179 -12.43 -9.49 -3.84
CA ASN A 179 -13.34 -10.45 -3.25
C ASN A 179 -12.83 -11.88 -3.43
N ALA A 180 -12.21 -12.43 -2.38
CA ALA A 180 -11.62 -13.76 -2.42
C ALA A 180 -12.68 -14.87 -2.34
N THR A 181 -12.52 -15.89 -3.18
CA THR A 181 -13.17 -17.20 -3.06
C THR A 181 -12.08 -18.26 -2.93
N PHE A 182 -12.21 -19.18 -1.95
CA PHE A 182 -11.26 -20.28 -1.78
C PHE A 182 -11.89 -21.59 -2.27
N ASP A 183 -11.20 -22.31 -3.15
CA ASP A 183 -11.70 -23.60 -3.61
C ASP A 183 -11.45 -24.75 -2.62
N GLY A 184 -11.90 -25.98 -2.97
CA GLY A 184 -11.74 -27.15 -2.13
C GLY A 184 -10.29 -27.53 -1.84
N SER A 185 -9.31 -27.14 -2.69
CA SER A 185 -7.90 -27.42 -2.46
C SER A 185 -7.30 -26.62 -1.30
N ILE A 186 -7.88 -25.45 -0.99
CA ILE A 186 -7.56 -24.64 0.18
C ILE A 186 -8.44 -25.04 1.36
N THR A 187 -9.77 -25.01 1.16
CA THR A 187 -10.73 -25.15 2.27
C THR A 187 -10.69 -26.52 2.96
N SER A 188 -10.20 -27.55 2.26
CA SER A 188 -10.00 -28.90 2.82
C SER A 188 -8.55 -29.18 3.20
N ASN A 189 -7.64 -28.20 3.12
CA ASN A 189 -6.23 -28.36 3.42
C ASN A 189 -5.98 -28.28 4.93
N PRO A 190 -5.13 -29.14 5.53
CA PRO A 190 -4.75 -29.03 6.94
C PRO A 190 -4.16 -27.66 7.32
N ASN A 191 -3.55 -26.95 6.35
CA ASN A 191 -3.00 -25.61 6.53
C ASN A 191 -3.94 -24.49 6.03
N ALA A 192 -5.23 -24.76 5.83
CA ALA A 192 -6.20 -23.81 5.28
C ALA A 192 -6.10 -22.42 5.91
N ALA A 193 -6.10 -22.34 7.26
CA ALA A 193 -6.02 -21.09 7.99
C ALA A 193 -4.77 -20.26 7.65
N ALA A 194 -3.60 -20.89 7.49
CA ALA A 194 -2.35 -20.21 7.14
C ALA A 194 -2.35 -19.75 5.69
N ILE A 195 -2.88 -20.55 4.78
CA ILE A 195 -3.02 -20.22 3.35
C ILE A 195 -3.95 -19.03 3.18
N GLU A 196 -5.14 -19.09 3.77
CA GLU A 196 -6.16 -18.04 3.72
C GLU A 196 -5.63 -16.73 4.35
N ALA A 197 -4.89 -16.82 5.47
CA ALA A 197 -4.28 -15.67 6.11
C ALA A 197 -3.22 -14.98 5.21
N ALA A 198 -2.39 -15.75 4.49
CA ALA A 198 -1.43 -15.18 3.54
C ALA A 198 -2.13 -14.47 2.38
N ILE A 199 -3.18 -15.07 1.81
CA ILE A 199 -4.01 -14.46 0.76
C ILE A 199 -4.63 -13.16 1.26
N ASN A 200 -5.22 -13.15 2.46
CA ASN A 200 -5.83 -11.93 3.01
C ASN A 200 -4.80 -10.81 3.27
N ARG A 201 -3.56 -11.14 3.68
CA ARG A 201 -2.52 -10.12 3.83
C ARG A 201 -2.15 -9.47 2.49
N ALA A 202 -1.99 -10.28 1.43
CA ALA A 202 -1.76 -9.76 0.08
C ALA A 202 -2.91 -8.85 -0.37
N ILE A 203 -4.16 -9.30 -0.25
CA ILE A 203 -5.35 -8.51 -0.59
C ILE A 203 -5.39 -7.19 0.16
N ALA A 204 -5.12 -7.19 1.48
CA ALA A 204 -5.13 -5.99 2.29
C ALA A 204 -4.13 -4.92 1.81
N ILE A 205 -2.99 -5.34 1.24
CA ILE A 205 -2.01 -4.42 0.63
C ILE A 205 -2.66 -3.71 -0.56
N PHE A 206 -3.20 -4.43 -1.54
CA PHE A 206 -3.86 -3.81 -2.71
C PHE A 206 -5.02 -2.90 -2.31
N GLU A 207 -5.89 -3.35 -1.41
CA GLU A 207 -7.01 -2.56 -0.91
C GLU A 207 -6.57 -1.29 -0.17
N SER A 208 -5.38 -1.28 0.41
CA SER A 208 -4.80 -0.11 1.07
C SER A 208 -4.12 0.85 0.10
N LEU A 209 -3.58 0.34 -1.02
CA LEU A 209 -2.82 1.12 -2.00
C LEU A 209 -3.70 1.81 -3.03
N PHE A 210 -4.88 1.24 -3.35
CA PHE A 210 -5.73 1.72 -4.44
C PHE A 210 -7.13 2.13 -3.97
N SER A 211 -7.63 3.24 -4.54
CA SER A 211 -8.89 3.88 -4.14
C SER A 211 -10.05 3.71 -5.13
N ASP A 212 -9.85 2.95 -6.20
CA ASP A 212 -10.87 2.66 -7.20
C ASP A 212 -12.12 2.06 -6.59
N ARG A 213 -13.29 2.54 -6.98
CA ARG A 213 -14.57 1.94 -6.55
C ARG A 213 -14.91 0.71 -7.39
N LEU A 214 -14.04 -0.27 -7.32
CA LEU A 214 -14.06 -1.47 -8.14
C LEU A 214 -14.03 -2.72 -7.26
N THR A 215 -14.79 -3.75 -7.64
CA THR A 215 -14.67 -5.09 -7.03
C THR A 215 -14.05 -6.04 -8.04
N ILE A 216 -12.98 -6.73 -7.62
CA ILE A 216 -12.25 -7.75 -8.38
C ILE A 216 -12.46 -9.11 -7.71
N PRO A 217 -13.40 -9.95 -8.17
CA PRO A 217 -13.58 -11.30 -7.66
C PRO A 217 -12.48 -12.23 -8.17
N ILE A 218 -11.75 -12.87 -7.25
CA ILE A 218 -10.65 -13.80 -7.53
C ILE A 218 -10.90 -15.14 -6.84
N LEU A 219 -10.71 -16.25 -7.60
CA LEU A 219 -10.69 -17.60 -7.06
C LEU A 219 -9.26 -18.01 -6.71
N PHE A 220 -9.01 -18.40 -5.47
CA PHE A 220 -7.70 -18.86 -5.01
C PHE A 220 -7.68 -20.38 -4.83
N ARG A 221 -6.54 -21.00 -5.23
CA ARG A 221 -6.28 -22.43 -5.23
C ARG A 221 -4.87 -22.75 -4.71
N TYR A 222 -4.74 -23.90 -4.07
CA TYR A 222 -3.43 -24.46 -3.67
C TYR A 222 -3.32 -25.87 -4.24
N SER A 223 -2.77 -26.00 -5.45
CA SER A 223 -2.85 -27.21 -6.26
C SER A 223 -1.63 -27.35 -7.16
N THR A 224 -1.31 -28.58 -7.56
CA THR A 224 -0.32 -28.86 -8.62
C THR A 224 -0.88 -28.64 -10.03
N LYS A 225 -2.18 -28.31 -10.14
CA LYS A 225 -2.88 -28.11 -11.42
C LYS A 225 -3.60 -26.78 -11.43
N GLY A 226 -3.49 -26.08 -12.54
CA GLY A 226 -4.31 -24.92 -12.88
C GLY A 226 -5.81 -25.24 -12.98
N ALA A 227 -6.64 -24.23 -13.17
CA ALA A 227 -8.09 -24.39 -13.23
C ALA A 227 -8.55 -25.26 -14.40
N ASP A 228 -7.81 -25.26 -15.50
CA ASP A 228 -8.08 -26.10 -16.69
C ASP A 228 -7.56 -27.54 -16.55
N GLY A 229 -6.95 -27.89 -15.40
CA GLY A 229 -6.39 -29.20 -15.13
C GLY A 229 -4.97 -29.43 -15.68
N SER A 230 -4.35 -28.45 -16.34
CA SER A 230 -2.95 -28.48 -16.74
C SER A 230 -2.02 -28.36 -15.53
N PRO A 231 -0.77 -28.86 -15.56
CA PRO A 231 0.20 -28.61 -14.51
C PRO A 231 0.43 -27.11 -14.35
N VAL A 232 0.59 -26.65 -13.10
CA VAL A 232 1.02 -25.27 -12.79
C VAL A 232 2.41 -25.05 -13.39
N ALA A 233 2.60 -23.95 -14.10
CA ALA A 233 3.80 -23.68 -14.88
C ALA A 233 4.95 -23.04 -14.06
N GLY A 234 4.84 -22.99 -12.77
CA GLY A 234 5.83 -22.36 -11.88
C GLY A 234 5.51 -22.65 -10.44
N VAL A 235 5.94 -21.76 -9.54
CA VAL A 235 5.59 -21.81 -8.10
C VAL A 235 4.16 -21.28 -7.88
N SER A 236 3.70 -20.39 -8.77
CA SER A 236 2.34 -19.87 -8.83
C SER A 236 1.94 -19.57 -10.27
N GLN A 237 0.67 -19.34 -10.53
CA GLN A 237 0.17 -18.88 -11.82
C GLN A 237 -1.16 -18.16 -11.66
N SER A 238 -1.38 -17.12 -12.50
CA SER A 238 -2.68 -16.49 -12.73
C SER A 238 -3.35 -17.04 -14.00
N GLU A 239 -4.69 -17.06 -14.01
CA GLU A 239 -5.52 -17.27 -15.18
C GLU A 239 -6.61 -16.20 -15.20
N PHE A 240 -6.77 -15.47 -16.30
CA PHE A 240 -7.76 -14.40 -16.39
C PHE A 240 -8.30 -14.23 -17.82
N ALA A 241 -9.43 -13.53 -17.91
CA ALA A 241 -10.04 -13.19 -19.20
C ALA A 241 -9.53 -11.84 -19.70
N VAL A 242 -9.31 -11.73 -21.01
CA VAL A 242 -8.89 -10.49 -21.66
C VAL A 242 -9.85 -10.08 -22.76
N SER A 243 -9.92 -8.77 -23.02
CA SER A 243 -10.75 -8.16 -24.06
C SER A 243 -9.93 -7.22 -24.93
N PRO A 244 -10.02 -7.33 -26.28
CA PRO A 244 -9.42 -6.38 -27.18
C PRO A 244 -10.26 -5.09 -27.22
N ILE A 245 -9.70 -3.98 -26.78
CA ILE A 245 -10.33 -2.66 -26.80
C ILE A 245 -9.68 -1.83 -27.92
N PRO A 246 -10.45 -1.23 -28.85
CA PRO A 246 -9.88 -0.35 -29.87
C PRO A 246 -8.97 0.70 -29.27
N TRP A 247 -7.78 0.93 -29.89
CA TRP A 247 -6.74 1.84 -29.40
C TRP A 247 -7.31 3.18 -28.90
N SER A 248 -8.13 3.84 -29.74
CA SER A 248 -8.67 5.16 -29.38
C SER A 248 -9.62 5.10 -28.18
N ALA A 249 -10.38 4.03 -28.02
CA ALA A 249 -11.27 3.85 -26.87
C ALA A 249 -10.47 3.66 -25.58
N TYR A 250 -9.42 2.82 -25.62
CA TYR A 250 -8.54 2.60 -24.49
C TYR A 250 -7.82 3.89 -24.05
N ILE A 251 -7.16 4.59 -25.00
CA ILE A 251 -6.41 5.82 -24.70
C ILE A 251 -7.31 6.94 -24.17
N ASN A 252 -8.54 7.05 -24.71
CA ASN A 252 -9.50 8.03 -24.20
C ASN A 252 -9.99 7.70 -22.79
N ALA A 253 -10.24 6.41 -22.49
CA ALA A 253 -10.62 5.95 -21.17
C ALA A 253 -9.49 6.20 -20.14
N LEU A 254 -8.26 5.77 -20.46
CA LEU A 254 -7.08 6.01 -19.64
C LEU A 254 -6.83 7.52 -19.41
N ALA A 255 -7.09 8.33 -20.44
CA ALA A 255 -6.99 9.78 -20.35
C ALA A 255 -8.05 10.41 -19.45
N ALA A 256 -9.26 9.90 -19.44
CA ALA A 256 -10.36 10.39 -18.60
C ALA A 256 -10.17 9.98 -17.14
N ASP A 257 -9.49 8.87 -16.89
CA ASP A 257 -9.19 8.34 -15.58
C ASP A 257 -8.02 9.04 -14.88
N SER A 258 -7.07 9.61 -15.63
CA SER A 258 -5.80 10.18 -15.13
C SER A 258 -5.99 11.18 -13.98
N ARG A 259 -5.34 10.93 -12.83
CA ARG A 259 -5.41 11.76 -11.60
C ARG A 259 -4.05 12.05 -11.00
N SER A 260 -3.11 11.12 -11.05
CA SER A 260 -1.78 11.23 -10.46
C SER A 260 -0.80 12.01 -11.34
N SER A 261 0.34 12.43 -10.77
CA SER A 261 1.44 13.01 -11.55
C SER A 261 2.07 11.98 -12.49
N ASN A 262 2.05 10.69 -12.11
CA ASN A 262 2.53 9.60 -12.97
C ASN A 262 1.63 9.44 -14.19
N ASP A 263 0.30 9.49 -14.03
CA ASP A 263 -0.66 9.44 -15.14
C ASP A 263 -0.40 10.54 -16.17
N PHE A 264 -0.25 11.79 -15.71
CA PHE A 264 0.00 12.90 -16.62
C PHE A 264 1.34 12.76 -17.35
N THR A 265 2.38 12.25 -16.68
CA THR A 265 3.68 11.97 -17.27
C THR A 265 3.59 10.83 -18.28
N ALA A 266 2.95 9.73 -17.91
CA ALA A 266 2.75 8.56 -18.77
C ALA A 266 1.95 8.92 -20.02
N ARG A 267 0.85 9.64 -19.86
CA ARG A 267 0.04 10.15 -20.98
C ARG A 267 0.81 11.02 -21.95
N ALA A 268 1.65 11.93 -21.44
CA ALA A 268 2.47 12.80 -22.29
C ALA A 268 3.49 12.01 -23.14
N SER A 269 3.83 10.79 -22.72
CA SER A 269 4.74 9.89 -23.45
C SER A 269 4.03 9.06 -24.53
N LEU A 270 2.70 8.98 -24.53
CA LEU A 270 1.94 8.21 -25.51
C LEU A 270 1.94 8.88 -26.88
N PRO A 271 2.06 8.10 -27.98
CA PRO A 271 2.08 8.68 -29.33
C PRO A 271 0.68 9.09 -29.78
N SER A 272 0.61 10.04 -30.71
CA SER A 272 -0.62 10.47 -31.35
C SER A 272 -1.19 9.42 -32.34
N SER A 273 -0.35 8.51 -32.83
CA SER A 273 -0.72 7.40 -33.72
C SER A 273 -0.83 6.08 -32.94
N ALA A 274 -1.76 5.24 -33.30
CA ALA A 274 -1.94 3.92 -32.67
C ALA A 274 -0.69 3.04 -32.86
N LEU A 275 -0.26 2.39 -31.78
CA LEU A 275 0.83 1.40 -31.79
C LEU A 275 0.33 0.01 -32.21
N SER A 276 -0.95 -0.29 -31.96
CA SER A 276 -1.66 -1.51 -32.35
C SER A 276 -3.10 -1.19 -32.69
N ALA A 277 -3.83 -2.12 -33.28
CA ALA A 277 -5.25 -1.92 -33.59
C ALA A 277 -6.09 -1.83 -32.31
N ASN A 278 -5.80 -2.69 -31.35
CA ASN A 278 -6.44 -2.74 -30.04
C ASN A 278 -5.38 -2.77 -28.94
N VAL A 279 -5.80 -2.47 -27.70
CA VAL A 279 -5.09 -2.81 -26.47
C VAL A 279 -5.86 -3.95 -25.82
N VAL A 280 -5.15 -5.02 -25.46
CA VAL A 280 -5.75 -6.23 -24.86
C VAL A 280 -5.69 -6.09 -23.34
N VAL A 281 -6.83 -5.81 -22.72
CA VAL A 281 -6.95 -5.54 -21.29
C VAL A 281 -7.53 -6.70 -20.51
N SER A 282 -7.12 -6.90 -19.26
CA SER A 282 -7.83 -7.77 -18.33
C SER A 282 -9.23 -7.19 -18.02
N SER A 283 -10.15 -8.05 -17.59
CA SER A 283 -11.49 -7.59 -17.22
C SER A 283 -11.45 -6.60 -16.03
N ALA A 284 -10.51 -6.77 -15.11
CA ALA A 284 -10.30 -5.85 -13.99
C ALA A 284 -9.78 -4.49 -14.47
N ASN A 285 -8.73 -4.48 -15.32
CA ASN A 285 -8.13 -3.24 -15.83
C ASN A 285 -9.12 -2.39 -16.65
N GLY A 286 -9.88 -3.03 -17.56
CA GLY A 286 -10.85 -2.27 -18.34
C GLY A 286 -11.87 -1.55 -17.45
N ARG A 287 -12.35 -2.18 -16.37
CA ARG A 287 -13.27 -1.52 -15.43
C ARG A 287 -12.60 -0.45 -14.59
N ALA A 288 -11.32 -0.59 -14.25
CA ALA A 288 -10.56 0.44 -13.53
C ALA A 288 -10.61 1.77 -14.29
N ILE A 289 -10.43 1.75 -15.60
CA ILE A 289 -10.50 2.95 -16.47
C ILE A 289 -11.91 3.24 -17.02
N GLY A 290 -12.96 2.65 -16.43
CA GLY A 290 -14.36 2.94 -16.75
C GLY A 290 -14.91 2.26 -18.02
N LEU A 291 -14.27 1.22 -18.55
CA LEU A 291 -14.77 0.43 -19.67
C LEU A 291 -15.69 -0.72 -19.19
N ASP A 292 -16.60 -1.16 -20.07
CA ASP A 292 -17.50 -2.28 -19.79
C ASP A 292 -16.81 -3.63 -20.10
N THR A 293 -16.03 -4.11 -19.15
CA THR A 293 -15.31 -5.40 -19.23
C THR A 293 -15.66 -6.27 -18.01
N PRO A 294 -16.83 -6.92 -17.99
CA PRO A 294 -17.26 -7.71 -16.84
C PRO A 294 -16.33 -8.91 -16.58
N PRO A 295 -16.34 -9.49 -15.35
CA PRO A 295 -15.63 -10.73 -15.05
C PRO A 295 -15.90 -11.80 -16.10
N GLY A 296 -14.88 -12.56 -16.50
CA GLY A 296 -14.93 -13.37 -17.70
C GLY A 296 -14.41 -14.81 -17.56
N ILE A 297 -14.05 -15.30 -16.34
CA ILE A 297 -13.51 -16.66 -16.17
C ILE A 297 -14.32 -17.48 -15.15
N PHE A 298 -14.62 -18.73 -15.50
CA PHE A 298 -15.27 -19.71 -14.62
C PHE A 298 -14.23 -20.47 -13.80
N ALA A 299 -14.65 -21.08 -12.69
CA ALA A 299 -13.78 -21.83 -11.76
C ALA A 299 -12.99 -23.00 -12.42
N ASN A 300 -13.39 -23.46 -13.58
CA ASN A 300 -12.68 -24.48 -14.37
C ASN A 300 -11.75 -23.90 -15.44
N GLY A 301 -11.44 -22.60 -15.38
CA GLY A 301 -10.57 -21.90 -16.31
C GLY A 301 -11.18 -21.62 -17.68
N THR A 302 -12.47 -21.94 -17.92
CA THR A 302 -13.12 -21.56 -19.18
C THR A 302 -13.52 -20.09 -19.17
N VAL A 303 -13.32 -19.40 -20.31
CA VAL A 303 -13.67 -18.00 -20.47
C VAL A 303 -15.04 -17.88 -21.15
N GLY A 304 -15.89 -16.99 -20.63
CA GLY A 304 -17.23 -16.76 -21.21
C GLY A 304 -18.06 -15.72 -20.46
N SER A 305 -19.10 -15.25 -21.10
CA SER A 305 -20.05 -14.30 -20.55
C SER A 305 -20.77 -14.88 -19.32
N GLY A 306 -20.96 -14.06 -18.28
CA GLY A 306 -21.60 -14.45 -17.03
C GLY A 306 -20.69 -15.25 -16.09
N ALA A 307 -19.41 -15.36 -16.39
CA ALA A 307 -18.44 -15.95 -15.47
C ALA A 307 -18.26 -15.07 -14.23
N PRO A 308 -18.04 -15.67 -13.04
CA PRO A 308 -18.06 -14.92 -11.79
C PRO A 308 -16.72 -14.27 -11.39
N TYR A 309 -15.60 -14.63 -12.04
CA TYR A 309 -14.28 -14.21 -11.61
C TYR A 309 -13.57 -13.34 -12.67
N ASP A 310 -12.76 -12.41 -12.21
CA ASP A 310 -11.77 -11.70 -13.03
C ASP A 310 -10.54 -12.56 -13.27
N GLY A 311 -10.16 -13.32 -12.27
CA GLY A 311 -9.01 -14.21 -12.34
C GLY A 311 -9.06 -15.37 -11.36
N ILE A 312 -8.12 -16.29 -11.56
CA ILE A 312 -7.86 -17.43 -10.71
C ILE A 312 -6.37 -17.43 -10.38
N VAL A 313 -6.03 -17.45 -9.10
CA VAL A 313 -4.67 -17.59 -8.62
C VAL A 313 -4.46 -19.01 -8.12
N THR A 314 -3.46 -19.71 -8.64
CA THR A 314 -3.08 -21.04 -8.20
C THR A 314 -1.63 -21.03 -7.69
N VAL A 315 -1.44 -21.26 -6.38
CA VAL A 315 -0.11 -21.50 -5.80
C VAL A 315 0.19 -23.02 -5.91
N ASN A 316 1.39 -23.36 -6.39
CA ASN A 316 1.77 -24.75 -6.63
C ASN A 316 2.02 -25.49 -5.33
N SER A 317 1.19 -26.47 -5.01
CA SER A 317 1.30 -27.24 -3.76
C SER A 317 2.45 -28.25 -3.73
N SER A 318 3.20 -28.44 -4.81
CA SER A 318 4.42 -29.28 -4.84
C SER A 318 5.68 -28.50 -4.44
N ASP A 319 5.62 -27.16 -4.43
CA ASP A 319 6.77 -26.34 -4.09
C ASP A 319 6.84 -26.02 -2.58
N PRO A 320 8.05 -25.78 -2.05
CA PRO A 320 8.22 -25.43 -0.65
C PRO A 320 7.80 -23.97 -0.39
N VAL A 321 6.50 -23.75 -0.18
CA VAL A 321 5.93 -22.43 0.08
C VAL A 321 5.69 -22.22 1.57
N LEU A 322 6.07 -21.04 2.10
CA LEU A 322 5.85 -20.65 3.48
C LEU A 322 4.75 -19.58 3.56
N PHE A 323 3.69 -19.89 4.29
CA PHE A 323 2.52 -19.01 4.46
C PHE A 323 2.66 -17.97 5.59
N ASN A 324 3.71 -18.07 6.40
CA ASN A 324 4.01 -17.15 7.50
C ASN A 324 5.35 -16.45 7.26
N ARG A 325 5.41 -15.16 7.57
CA ARG A 325 6.63 -14.36 7.53
C ARG A 325 7.32 -14.31 8.91
N PRO A 326 8.62 -14.06 8.99
CA PRO A 326 9.53 -13.78 7.86
C PRO A 326 9.85 -15.06 7.05
N PRO A 327 10.18 -14.91 5.75
CA PRO A 327 10.60 -16.03 4.91
C PRO A 327 11.90 -16.63 5.44
N ARG A 328 12.13 -17.90 5.17
CA ARG A 328 13.36 -18.61 5.54
C ARG A 328 13.96 -19.31 4.34
N SER A 329 15.28 -19.51 4.38
CA SER A 329 15.99 -20.26 3.34
C SER A 329 15.32 -21.61 3.05
N GLY A 330 15.23 -21.97 1.79
CA GLY A 330 14.59 -23.19 1.32
C GLY A 330 13.08 -23.09 1.09
N PHE A 331 12.46 -21.93 1.33
CA PHE A 331 11.03 -21.73 1.12
C PHE A 331 10.76 -20.42 0.36
N PHE A 332 9.77 -20.47 -0.54
CA PHE A 332 9.21 -19.28 -1.18
C PHE A 332 8.21 -18.59 -0.25
N ASP A 333 8.13 -17.27 -0.33
CA ASP A 333 7.16 -16.49 0.44
C ASP A 333 5.79 -16.48 -0.26
N ALA A 334 4.78 -17.07 0.35
CA ALA A 334 3.44 -17.18 -0.22
C ALA A 334 2.81 -15.82 -0.54
N GLN A 335 3.01 -14.82 0.34
CA GLN A 335 2.40 -13.51 0.16
C GLN A 335 2.96 -12.80 -1.08
N THR A 336 4.30 -12.80 -1.28
CA THR A 336 4.93 -12.28 -2.50
C THR A 336 4.39 -12.94 -3.77
N LEU A 337 4.24 -14.29 -3.75
CA LEU A 337 3.68 -15.03 -4.88
C LEU A 337 2.23 -14.63 -5.18
N ILE A 338 1.43 -14.46 -4.15
CA ILE A 338 0.02 -14.10 -4.29
C ILE A 338 -0.12 -12.66 -4.80
N GLU A 339 0.70 -11.73 -4.32
CA GLU A 339 0.73 -10.34 -4.82
C GLU A 339 1.11 -10.30 -6.29
N HIS A 340 2.11 -11.08 -6.72
CA HIS A 340 2.53 -11.21 -8.12
C HIS A 340 1.35 -11.65 -9.02
N GLU A 341 0.60 -12.67 -8.62
CA GLU A 341 -0.51 -13.16 -9.45
C GLU A 341 -1.73 -12.24 -9.43
N ILE A 342 -1.92 -11.46 -8.36
CA ILE A 342 -3.00 -10.47 -8.30
C ILE A 342 -2.72 -9.29 -9.22
N ASP A 343 -1.49 -8.76 -9.26
CA ASP A 343 -1.17 -7.62 -10.12
C ASP A 343 -1.20 -7.97 -11.60
N GLU A 344 -0.92 -9.23 -11.98
CA GLU A 344 -1.14 -9.73 -13.35
C GLU A 344 -2.64 -9.73 -13.72
N ILE A 345 -3.51 -10.19 -12.81
CA ILE A 345 -4.97 -10.11 -13.02
C ILE A 345 -5.40 -8.65 -13.16
N MET A 346 -4.75 -7.75 -12.40
CA MET A 346 -5.05 -6.33 -12.48
C MET A 346 -4.61 -5.73 -13.82
N ALA A 347 -3.34 -5.83 -14.22
CA ALA A 347 -2.91 -5.30 -15.53
C ALA A 347 -1.45 -5.57 -15.88
N ILE A 348 -0.59 -6.00 -14.96
CA ILE A 348 0.83 -6.19 -15.24
C ILE A 348 1.00 -7.42 -16.13
N GLY A 349 1.70 -7.26 -17.24
CA GLY A 349 1.95 -8.31 -18.21
C GLY A 349 2.19 -7.77 -19.60
N SER A 350 2.86 -8.57 -20.43
CA SER A 350 3.29 -8.16 -21.76
C SER A 350 2.90 -9.17 -22.83
N SER A 351 2.45 -8.68 -23.97
CA SER A 351 2.23 -9.48 -25.18
C SER A 351 3.47 -9.62 -26.05
N ALA A 352 4.61 -9.02 -25.66
CA ALA A 352 5.85 -9.17 -26.42
C ALA A 352 6.36 -10.63 -26.43
N PRO A 353 6.92 -11.11 -27.55
CA PRO A 353 7.15 -10.42 -28.82
C PRO A 353 5.95 -10.56 -29.75
N SER A 354 4.99 -9.69 -29.70
CA SER A 354 3.80 -9.77 -30.54
C SER A 354 3.88 -8.83 -31.75
N SER A 355 3.50 -9.34 -32.91
CA SER A 355 3.13 -8.54 -34.07
C SER A 355 1.64 -8.14 -34.06
N GLY A 356 0.94 -8.44 -32.98
CA GLY A 356 -0.49 -8.23 -32.79
C GLY A 356 -0.83 -7.06 -31.87
N ASP A 357 -1.93 -7.18 -31.18
CA ASP A 357 -2.38 -6.17 -30.23
C ASP A 357 -1.52 -6.18 -28.97
N LEU A 358 -1.24 -5.00 -28.41
CA LEU A 358 -0.41 -4.79 -27.22
C LEU A 358 -1.24 -4.92 -25.94
N GLN A 359 -0.60 -5.27 -24.84
CA GLN A 359 -1.13 -5.13 -23.49
C GLN A 359 -0.85 -3.73 -22.90
N PRO A 360 -1.54 -3.31 -21.85
CA PRO A 360 -1.37 -1.98 -21.25
C PRO A 360 0.07 -1.64 -20.87
N GLU A 361 0.81 -2.56 -20.27
CA GLU A 361 2.20 -2.38 -19.87
C GLU A 361 3.13 -2.14 -21.07
N ASP A 362 2.89 -2.80 -22.20
CA ASP A 362 3.70 -2.64 -23.41
C ASP A 362 3.76 -1.18 -23.90
N LEU A 363 2.75 -0.38 -23.57
CA LEU A 363 2.70 1.05 -23.93
C LEU A 363 3.84 1.85 -23.29
N PHE A 364 4.43 1.34 -22.23
CA PHE A 364 5.50 1.98 -21.45
C PHE A 364 6.82 1.22 -21.51
N SER A 365 6.99 0.33 -22.51
CA SER A 365 8.18 -0.49 -22.72
C SER A 365 9.16 0.19 -23.69
N TRP A 366 10.39 0.44 -23.26
CA TRP A 366 11.39 1.22 -23.97
C TRP A 366 12.77 0.52 -24.03
N SER A 367 13.56 0.85 -25.08
CA SER A 367 14.96 0.44 -25.18
C SER A 367 15.93 1.62 -25.03
N ALA A 368 15.46 2.84 -25.32
CA ALA A 368 16.21 4.09 -25.18
C ALA A 368 15.21 5.26 -25.12
N PRO A 369 15.62 6.47 -24.70
CA PRO A 369 14.78 7.66 -24.78
C PRO A 369 14.19 7.85 -26.19
N GLY A 370 12.87 7.96 -26.26
CA GLY A 370 12.10 8.07 -27.51
C GLY A 370 12.01 6.80 -28.35
N THR A 371 12.60 5.68 -27.92
CA THR A 371 12.60 4.42 -28.68
C THR A 371 11.91 3.30 -27.89
N ARG A 372 10.70 2.93 -28.31
CA ARG A 372 9.94 1.81 -27.73
C ARG A 372 10.52 0.47 -28.17
N ASN A 373 10.34 -0.55 -27.32
CA ASN A 373 10.71 -1.92 -27.64
C ASN A 373 9.60 -2.89 -27.21
N HIS A 374 8.93 -3.50 -28.18
CA HIS A 374 7.89 -4.54 -27.97
C HIS A 374 8.39 -5.91 -28.40
N THR A 375 9.71 -6.15 -28.41
CA THR A 375 10.32 -7.42 -28.83
C THR A 375 10.98 -8.10 -27.66
N SER A 376 11.22 -9.41 -27.78
CA SER A 376 11.99 -10.20 -26.83
C SER A 376 13.51 -10.08 -27.00
N SER A 377 13.99 -9.13 -27.83
CA SER A 377 15.42 -8.94 -28.09
C SER A 377 15.89 -7.55 -27.68
N GLY A 378 17.13 -7.48 -27.21
CA GLY A 378 17.75 -6.24 -26.73
C GLY A 378 17.25 -5.84 -25.34
N THR A 379 17.74 -4.73 -24.81
CA THR A 379 17.29 -4.22 -23.50
C THR A 379 15.86 -3.68 -23.62
N ARG A 380 15.03 -4.05 -22.65
CA ARG A 380 13.67 -3.53 -22.50
C ARG A 380 13.48 -3.09 -21.06
N TYR A 381 12.93 -1.92 -20.84
CA TYR A 381 12.67 -1.39 -19.51
C TYR A 381 11.38 -0.59 -19.47
N LEU A 382 10.75 -0.58 -18.32
CA LEU A 382 9.59 0.25 -18.02
C LEU A 382 10.02 1.70 -17.81
N SER A 383 9.31 2.63 -18.43
CA SER A 383 9.46 4.07 -18.23
C SER A 383 8.16 4.78 -18.58
N ILE A 384 7.77 5.76 -17.80
CA ILE A 384 6.55 6.55 -18.00
C ILE A 384 6.82 7.91 -18.67
N ASP A 385 8.06 8.33 -18.80
CA ASP A 385 8.48 9.63 -19.33
C ASP A 385 9.15 9.57 -20.71
N GLY A 386 8.71 8.64 -21.54
CA GLY A 386 9.22 8.50 -22.90
C GLY A 386 10.58 7.78 -22.99
N GLY A 387 10.92 6.96 -22.01
CA GLY A 387 12.17 6.21 -21.96
C GLY A 387 13.33 6.98 -21.35
N THR A 388 13.10 8.18 -20.81
CA THR A 388 14.16 9.02 -20.23
C THR A 388 14.62 8.48 -18.87
N SER A 389 13.67 8.19 -17.98
CA SER A 389 13.94 7.60 -16.66
C SER A 389 13.58 6.13 -16.67
N ARG A 390 14.54 5.28 -16.35
CA ARG A 390 14.31 3.84 -16.23
C ARG A 390 13.76 3.53 -14.84
N ILE A 391 12.53 2.99 -14.79
CA ILE A 391 11.92 2.51 -13.54
C ILE A 391 12.47 1.14 -13.18
N ILE A 392 12.31 0.16 -14.09
CA ILE A 392 12.79 -1.22 -13.91
C ILE A 392 13.13 -1.84 -15.27
N VAL A 393 14.04 -2.80 -15.28
CA VAL A 393 14.34 -3.58 -16.49
C VAL A 393 13.39 -4.76 -16.58
N LEU A 394 12.79 -4.95 -17.76
CA LEU A 394 11.87 -6.04 -18.04
C LEU A 394 12.64 -7.33 -18.39
N ASN A 395 12.07 -8.46 -18.06
CA ASN A 395 12.63 -9.77 -18.38
C ASN A 395 12.74 -9.97 -19.90
N GLN A 396 13.81 -10.63 -20.33
CA GLN A 396 14.06 -11.03 -21.73
C GLN A 396 14.34 -12.53 -21.86
N ASP A 397 14.33 -13.26 -20.76
CA ASP A 397 14.46 -14.71 -20.77
C ASP A 397 13.11 -15.34 -21.16
N SER A 398 13.08 -16.04 -22.29
CA SER A 398 11.86 -16.70 -22.83
C SER A 398 11.37 -17.85 -21.97
N THR A 399 12.08 -18.24 -20.90
CA THR A 399 11.64 -19.27 -19.94
C THR A 399 10.83 -18.68 -18.78
N GLY A 400 10.84 -17.35 -18.58
CA GLY A 400 10.01 -16.59 -17.66
C GLY A 400 8.99 -15.73 -18.43
N ASP A 401 8.15 -15.02 -17.69
CA ASP A 401 7.24 -14.05 -18.28
C ASP A 401 8.01 -12.80 -18.75
N LEU A 402 7.62 -12.28 -19.90
CA LEU A 402 8.26 -11.10 -20.50
C LEU A 402 7.65 -9.78 -19.98
N GLY A 403 6.54 -9.82 -19.26
CA GLY A 403 5.98 -8.70 -18.51
C GLY A 403 6.64 -8.50 -17.16
N ASP A 404 7.36 -9.51 -16.68
CA ASP A 404 8.01 -9.47 -15.37
C ASP A 404 9.31 -8.66 -15.37
N TRP A 405 9.80 -8.37 -14.17
CA TRP A 405 11.07 -7.68 -13.96
C TRP A 405 12.26 -8.63 -14.12
N LEU A 406 13.33 -8.10 -14.72
CA LEU A 406 14.57 -8.85 -14.87
C LEU A 406 15.10 -9.32 -13.51
N SER A 407 15.24 -10.63 -13.35
CA SER A 407 15.77 -11.24 -12.14
C SER A 407 17.29 -11.26 -12.11
N GLY A 408 17.86 -10.96 -10.96
CA GLY A 408 19.26 -11.24 -10.63
C GLY A 408 19.46 -12.66 -10.05
N PRO A 409 20.71 -13.03 -9.75
CA PRO A 409 20.98 -14.25 -9.00
C PRO A 409 20.45 -14.19 -7.58
N CYS A 410 19.98 -15.33 -7.05
CA CYS A 410 19.52 -15.42 -5.66
C CYS A 410 20.68 -15.45 -4.63
N PRO A 411 20.60 -14.70 -3.50
CA PRO A 411 19.56 -13.73 -3.19
C PRO A 411 19.69 -12.45 -4.04
N GLN A 412 18.57 -11.92 -4.52
CA GLN A 412 18.57 -10.71 -5.33
C GLN A 412 18.76 -9.47 -4.44
N THR A 413 19.58 -8.51 -4.90
CA THR A 413 19.83 -7.25 -4.17
C THR A 413 18.61 -6.33 -4.16
N ASN A 414 17.89 -6.27 -5.29
CA ASN A 414 16.63 -5.55 -5.43
C ASN A 414 15.54 -6.58 -5.79
N PHE A 415 14.97 -7.18 -4.77
CA PHE A 415 13.91 -8.16 -4.92
C PHE A 415 12.56 -7.44 -4.93
N HIS A 416 11.79 -7.64 -5.98
CA HIS A 416 10.47 -7.06 -6.20
C HIS A 416 9.41 -8.16 -6.32
N VAL A 417 8.15 -7.77 -6.21
CA VAL A 417 7.02 -8.70 -6.31
C VAL A 417 6.96 -9.31 -7.72
N GLN A 418 7.02 -8.48 -8.76
CA GLN A 418 6.90 -8.90 -10.17
C GLN A 418 8.24 -9.40 -10.76
N THR A 419 9.09 -10.00 -9.96
CA THR A 419 10.36 -10.57 -10.43
C THR A 419 10.12 -11.87 -11.18
N ALA A 420 10.63 -12.01 -12.42
CA ALA A 420 10.41 -13.17 -13.30
C ALA A 420 10.86 -14.53 -12.70
N PHE A 421 11.87 -14.50 -11.82
CA PHE A 421 12.35 -15.69 -11.10
C PHE A 421 12.49 -15.35 -9.62
N THR A 422 11.55 -15.83 -8.82
CA THR A 422 11.52 -15.57 -7.37
C THR A 422 12.61 -16.35 -6.62
N CYS A 423 13.03 -15.84 -5.46
CA CYS A 423 14.08 -16.43 -4.64
C CYS A 423 13.55 -16.95 -3.31
N GLN A 424 13.98 -18.15 -2.93
CA GLN A 424 13.69 -18.69 -1.60
C GLN A 424 14.36 -17.86 -0.50
N GLY A 425 13.64 -17.64 0.60
CA GLY A 425 14.13 -16.87 1.75
C GLY A 425 14.05 -15.36 1.57
N GLN A 426 13.49 -14.86 0.47
CA GLN A 426 13.21 -13.44 0.24
C GLN A 426 11.71 -13.16 0.20
N ALA A 427 11.32 -11.95 0.59
CA ALA A 427 9.95 -11.43 0.50
C ALA A 427 9.98 -10.00 -0.01
N ALA A 428 8.96 -9.63 -0.75
CA ALA A 428 8.66 -8.26 -1.17
C ALA A 428 7.16 -8.01 -1.02
N ASP A 429 6.79 -6.75 -0.88
CA ASP A 429 5.42 -6.27 -0.92
C ASP A 429 5.32 -5.13 -1.94
N ILE A 430 4.15 -5.03 -2.58
CA ILE A 430 3.84 -3.88 -3.44
C ILE A 430 3.73 -2.62 -2.57
N ALA A 431 4.26 -1.53 -3.09
CA ALA A 431 4.15 -0.20 -2.51
C ALA A 431 3.83 0.82 -3.62
N VAL A 432 3.23 1.94 -3.28
CA VAL A 432 2.93 3.03 -4.24
C VAL A 432 4.16 3.45 -5.05
N SER A 433 5.35 3.42 -4.44
CA SER A 433 6.61 3.79 -5.09
C SER A 433 7.40 2.61 -5.65
N SER A 434 6.93 1.38 -5.49
CA SER A 434 7.54 0.22 -6.14
C SER A 434 7.28 0.26 -7.66
N PRO A 435 8.07 -0.44 -8.48
CA PRO A 435 7.79 -0.55 -9.90
C PRO A 435 6.37 -1.02 -10.21
N GLU A 436 5.85 -2.00 -9.45
CA GLU A 436 4.49 -2.51 -9.56
C GLU A 436 3.45 -1.43 -9.27
N GLY A 437 3.60 -0.71 -8.14
CA GLY A 437 2.67 0.36 -7.76
C GLY A 437 2.64 1.51 -8.78
N ILE A 438 3.81 1.93 -9.30
CA ILE A 438 3.89 2.94 -10.36
C ILE A 438 3.24 2.41 -11.66
N THR A 439 3.45 1.13 -11.98
CA THR A 439 2.86 0.51 -13.17
C THR A 439 1.35 0.48 -13.07
N LEU A 440 0.79 -0.05 -11.98
CA LEU A 440 -0.66 -0.10 -11.77
C LEU A 440 -1.30 1.30 -11.77
N ASP A 441 -0.64 2.32 -11.16
CA ASP A 441 -1.07 3.72 -11.19
C ASP A 441 -1.28 4.18 -12.65
N VAL A 442 -0.26 4.10 -13.49
CA VAL A 442 -0.36 4.57 -14.89
C VAL A 442 -1.21 3.69 -15.80
N LEU A 443 -1.56 2.49 -15.36
CA LEU A 443 -2.50 1.59 -16.06
C LEU A 443 -3.95 1.80 -15.63
N GLY A 444 -4.23 2.78 -14.76
CA GLY A 444 -5.55 3.26 -14.41
C GLY A 444 -6.08 2.76 -13.07
N TYR A 445 -5.21 2.40 -12.13
CA TYR A 445 -5.60 2.19 -10.74
C TYR A 445 -5.24 3.42 -9.91
N ASP A 446 -6.25 4.11 -9.42
CA ASP A 446 -6.08 5.32 -8.59
C ASP A 446 -5.36 5.00 -7.29
N VAL A 447 -4.13 5.49 -7.14
CA VAL A 447 -3.40 5.35 -5.88
C VAL A 447 -4.19 5.99 -4.74
N ALA A 448 -4.38 5.25 -3.66
CA ALA A 448 -4.99 5.80 -2.45
C ALA A 448 -4.10 6.93 -1.93
N SER A 449 -4.64 8.13 -1.86
CA SER A 449 -3.96 9.21 -1.17
C SER A 449 -3.81 8.83 0.30
N LEU A 450 -2.63 9.05 0.87
CA LEU A 450 -2.49 9.04 2.32
C LEU A 450 -3.59 9.96 2.90
N PRO A 451 -4.14 9.65 4.07
CA PRO A 451 -5.10 10.55 4.71
C PRO A 451 -4.55 11.96 4.66
N PRO A 452 -5.33 12.96 4.25
CA PRO A 452 -4.86 14.31 4.22
C PRO A 452 -4.35 14.68 5.62
N ARG A 453 -3.18 15.30 5.69
CA ARG A 453 -2.67 15.85 6.94
C ARG A 453 -3.00 17.32 6.97
N ALA A 454 -3.57 17.79 8.07
CA ALA A 454 -3.85 19.19 8.29
C ALA A 454 -2.55 19.96 8.55
N PHE A 455 -2.44 21.14 7.98
CA PHE A 455 -1.36 22.07 8.28
C PHE A 455 -1.84 23.05 9.32
N LEU A 456 -1.23 22.95 10.49
CA LEU A 456 -1.64 23.64 11.71
C LEU A 456 -0.47 24.48 12.24
N ALA A 457 -0.65 25.76 12.34
CA ALA A 457 0.29 26.67 12.96
C ALA A 457 -0.42 27.96 13.42
N ASP A 458 0.12 28.61 14.42
CA ASP A 458 -0.33 29.96 14.78
C ASP A 458 0.23 30.97 13.78
N ILE A 459 -0.60 31.34 12.78
CA ILE A 459 -0.17 32.24 11.70
C ILE A 459 -0.37 33.72 12.07
N ASN A 460 -1.36 34.00 12.93
CA ASN A 460 -1.74 35.36 13.31
C ASN A 460 -1.09 35.80 14.64
N GLY A 461 -0.39 34.91 15.37
CA GLY A 461 0.31 35.18 16.61
C GLY A 461 -0.62 35.30 17.83
N ASP A 462 -1.81 34.68 17.79
CA ASP A 462 -2.77 34.73 18.92
C ASP A 462 -2.61 33.56 19.90
N GLY A 463 -1.66 32.67 19.64
CA GLY A 463 -1.35 31.50 20.46
C GLY A 463 -2.19 30.27 20.15
N ARG A 464 -3.00 30.29 19.07
CA ARG A 464 -3.89 29.19 18.68
C ARG A 464 -3.58 28.67 17.28
N PRO A 465 -3.77 27.37 17.03
CA PRO A 465 -3.52 26.82 15.71
C PRO A 465 -4.57 27.25 14.70
N ASP A 466 -4.10 27.77 13.56
CA ASP A 466 -4.88 28.12 12.38
C ASP A 466 -4.83 26.99 11.35
N TYR A 467 -5.77 26.98 10.39
CA TYR A 467 -5.75 26.04 9.26
C TYR A 467 -5.07 26.67 8.06
N VAL A 468 -4.07 26.01 7.49
CA VAL A 468 -3.55 26.36 6.17
C VAL A 468 -4.11 25.38 5.15
N LEU A 469 -4.86 25.91 4.19
CA LEU A 469 -5.61 25.18 3.18
C LEU A 469 -4.98 25.37 1.80
N TYR A 470 -5.29 24.43 0.91
CA TYR A 470 -4.80 24.41 -0.45
C TYR A 470 -5.93 24.14 -1.44
N SER A 471 -5.92 24.84 -2.59
CA SER A 471 -6.80 24.55 -3.71
C SER A 471 -6.04 23.79 -4.79
N GLY A 472 -6.35 22.51 -5.01
CA GLY A 472 -5.70 21.66 -6.02
C GLY A 472 -5.83 22.20 -7.43
N SER A 473 -6.95 22.83 -7.78
CA SER A 473 -7.19 23.38 -9.13
C SER A 473 -6.38 24.63 -9.43
N THR A 474 -6.14 25.50 -8.43
CA THR A 474 -5.44 26.78 -8.60
C THR A 474 -4.04 26.78 -8.00
N ARG A 475 -3.70 25.79 -7.18
CA ARG A 475 -2.48 25.71 -6.38
C ARG A 475 -2.33 26.87 -5.38
N GLN A 476 -3.40 27.58 -5.09
CA GLN A 476 -3.42 28.69 -4.14
C GLN A 476 -3.52 28.17 -2.72
N THR A 477 -2.80 28.77 -1.79
CA THR A 477 -2.95 28.54 -0.36
C THR A 477 -3.94 29.55 0.23
N ALA A 478 -4.54 29.19 1.36
CA ALA A 478 -5.36 30.10 2.17
C ALA A 478 -5.16 29.78 3.65
N VAL A 479 -5.30 30.77 4.49
CA VAL A 479 -5.27 30.61 5.94
C VAL A 479 -6.66 30.91 6.49
N TRP A 480 -7.14 30.02 7.36
CA TRP A 480 -8.32 30.25 8.19
C TRP A 480 -7.89 30.42 9.63
N TYR A 481 -8.14 31.60 10.16
CA TYR A 481 -7.87 31.94 11.55
C TYR A 481 -8.95 31.36 12.45
N LEU A 482 -8.52 30.68 13.52
CA LEU A 482 -9.44 30.02 14.44
C LEU A 482 -9.25 30.50 15.87
N ASP A 483 -10.35 30.60 16.58
CA ASP A 483 -10.39 30.64 18.05
C ASP A 483 -10.92 29.29 18.53
N ASN A 484 -10.01 28.38 18.89
CA ASN A 484 -10.29 26.98 19.15
C ASN A 484 -10.99 26.30 17.94
N ASN A 485 -12.29 25.99 18.06
CA ASN A 485 -13.09 25.36 17.00
C ASN A 485 -13.90 26.37 16.15
N VAL A 486 -13.73 27.66 16.36
CA VAL A 486 -14.52 28.71 15.70
C VAL A 486 -13.69 29.43 14.65
N PHE A 487 -14.19 29.49 13.41
CA PHE A 487 -13.59 30.29 12.36
C PHE A 487 -13.84 31.79 12.66
N ILE A 488 -12.76 32.57 12.75
CA ILE A 488 -12.81 34.01 13.07
C ILE A 488 -12.41 34.93 11.91
N GLY A 489 -11.83 34.32 10.84
CA GLY A 489 -11.43 35.08 9.65
C GLY A 489 -10.49 34.29 8.77
N GLY A 490 -10.07 34.84 7.65
CA GLY A 490 -9.12 34.16 6.76
C GLY A 490 -8.58 35.07 5.68
N THR A 491 -7.52 34.63 5.05
CA THR A 491 -6.84 35.31 3.96
C THR A 491 -6.26 34.34 2.94
N TYR A 492 -6.03 34.81 1.71
CA TYR A 492 -5.32 34.04 0.70
C TYR A 492 -3.81 34.18 0.85
N GLY A 493 -3.11 33.07 0.74
CA GLY A 493 -1.66 33.02 0.69
C GLY A 493 -1.11 32.94 -0.73
N LYS A 494 0.13 32.57 -0.86
CA LYS A 494 0.85 32.45 -2.14
C LYS A 494 0.42 31.20 -2.92
N THR A 495 0.36 31.34 -4.27
CA THR A 495 0.18 30.19 -5.17
C THR A 495 1.48 29.38 -5.24
N LEU A 496 1.41 28.07 -5.04
CA LEU A 496 2.58 27.18 -5.13
C LEU A 496 3.02 26.98 -6.60
N PRO A 497 4.32 26.86 -6.86
CA PRO A 497 4.82 26.53 -8.20
C PRO A 497 4.35 25.13 -8.64
N ALA A 498 4.31 24.90 -9.95
CA ALA A 498 3.99 23.57 -10.49
C ALA A 498 5.02 22.53 -10.02
N GLY A 499 4.54 21.34 -9.66
CA GLY A 499 5.36 20.23 -9.16
C GLY A 499 5.80 20.33 -7.70
N TRP A 500 5.42 21.40 -6.98
CA TRP A 500 5.69 21.57 -5.56
C TRP A 500 4.42 21.37 -4.72
N SER A 501 4.56 20.61 -3.64
CA SER A 501 3.52 20.41 -2.63
C SER A 501 3.94 21.06 -1.32
N LEU A 502 3.00 21.65 -0.59
CA LEU A 502 3.18 22.03 0.80
C LEU A 502 3.14 20.76 1.65
N ILE A 503 4.11 20.61 2.55
CA ILE A 503 4.24 19.41 3.41
C ILE A 503 3.93 19.74 4.85
N ASP A 504 4.39 20.88 5.35
CA ASP A 504 4.18 21.28 6.74
C ASP A 504 4.59 22.74 6.96
N LEU A 505 4.43 23.19 8.21
CA LEU A 505 4.77 24.56 8.63
C LEU A 505 5.63 24.52 9.89
N ALA A 506 6.65 25.36 9.92
CA ALA A 506 7.44 25.67 11.12
C ALA A 506 8.21 26.95 10.94
N ASP A 507 8.61 27.60 12.01
CA ASP A 507 9.49 28.76 11.98
C ASP A 507 10.96 28.31 11.77
N PHE A 508 11.42 28.34 10.52
CA PHE A 508 12.75 27.86 10.13
C PHE A 508 13.87 28.87 10.36
N ASP A 509 13.59 30.15 10.41
CA ASP A 509 14.63 31.18 10.63
C ASP A 509 14.54 31.86 12.01
N GLY A 510 13.56 31.50 12.83
CA GLY A 510 13.43 31.95 14.20
C GLY A 510 12.89 33.36 14.34
N ASP A 511 12.13 33.83 13.32
CA ASP A 511 11.55 35.18 13.32
C ASP A 511 10.17 35.25 14.02
N GLY A 512 9.65 34.11 14.47
CA GLY A 512 8.36 33.97 15.16
C GLY A 512 7.18 33.78 14.20
N HIS A 513 7.41 33.65 12.89
CA HIS A 513 6.39 33.39 11.90
C HIS A 513 6.56 32.01 11.29
N PRO A 514 5.53 31.17 11.21
CA PRO A 514 5.61 29.89 10.52
C PRO A 514 5.90 30.03 9.03
N ASP A 515 6.88 29.26 8.55
CA ASP A 515 7.32 29.15 7.17
C ASP A 515 6.71 27.93 6.48
N PHE A 516 6.71 27.91 5.17
CA PHE A 516 6.22 26.78 4.39
C PHE A 516 7.37 25.81 4.04
N LEU A 517 7.24 24.57 4.45
CA LEU A 517 8.08 23.46 3.99
C LEU A 517 7.47 22.86 2.73
N LEU A 518 8.21 22.89 1.62
CA LEU A 518 7.79 22.40 0.33
C LEU A 518 8.60 21.20 -0.11
N PHE A 519 7.98 20.30 -0.87
CA PHE A 519 8.63 19.16 -1.48
C PHE A 519 8.23 19.02 -2.96
N ASN A 520 9.20 18.72 -3.81
CA ASN A 520 8.97 18.41 -5.21
C ASN A 520 9.14 16.91 -5.44
N LEU A 521 8.05 16.21 -5.72
CA LEU A 521 8.03 14.77 -5.93
C LEU A 521 8.92 14.30 -7.10
N ASN A 522 8.97 15.07 -8.18
CA ASN A 522 9.73 14.69 -9.38
C ASN A 522 11.24 14.81 -9.18
N THR A 523 11.69 15.90 -8.55
CA THR A 523 13.12 16.15 -8.30
C THR A 523 13.57 15.68 -6.93
N ARG A 524 12.64 15.33 -6.04
CA ARG A 524 12.84 14.95 -4.63
C ARG A 524 13.52 16.05 -3.81
N GLN A 525 13.49 17.28 -4.31
CA GLN A 525 14.07 18.46 -3.71
C GLN A 525 13.11 19.02 -2.66
N THR A 526 13.62 19.40 -1.48
CA THR A 526 12.90 20.21 -0.50
C THR A 526 13.16 21.68 -0.71
N ALA A 527 12.26 22.54 -0.25
CA ALA A 527 12.45 23.97 -0.21
C ALA A 527 11.72 24.59 0.98
N ILE A 528 12.25 25.66 1.51
CA ILE A 528 11.63 26.46 2.56
C ILE A 528 11.24 27.81 1.97
N TRP A 529 9.99 28.19 2.10
CA TRP A 529 9.50 29.53 1.81
C TRP A 529 9.32 30.27 3.11
N TYR A 530 10.18 31.25 3.32
CA TYR A 530 10.14 32.14 4.48
C TYR A 530 9.02 33.16 4.30
N LEU A 531 8.18 33.27 5.34
CA LEU A 531 6.99 34.11 5.35
C LEU A 531 6.99 35.07 6.52
N SER A 532 6.24 36.17 6.39
CA SER A 532 5.80 36.97 7.50
C SER A 532 4.28 37.00 7.47
N GLY A 533 3.64 36.23 8.35
CA GLY A 533 2.24 35.85 8.23
C GLY A 533 1.99 35.10 6.92
N VAL A 534 1.16 35.65 6.00
CA VAL A 534 0.92 35.03 4.67
C VAL A 534 1.80 35.61 3.56
N THR A 535 2.67 36.56 3.86
CA THR A 535 3.48 37.27 2.86
C THR A 535 4.76 36.51 2.60
N PHE A 536 4.99 36.06 1.36
CA PHE A 536 6.21 35.42 0.94
C PHE A 536 7.38 36.42 0.92
N LEU A 537 8.45 36.12 1.60
CA LEU A 537 9.67 36.93 1.68
C LEU A 537 10.76 36.41 0.73
N ARG A 538 11.12 35.13 0.85
CA ARG A 538 12.17 34.48 0.06
C ARG A 538 12.00 32.96 0.09
N GLY A 539 12.66 32.26 -0.82
CA GLY A 539 12.71 30.79 -0.81
C GLY A 539 14.14 30.28 -0.89
N VAL A 540 14.42 29.17 -0.23
CA VAL A 540 15.73 28.50 -0.24
C VAL A 540 15.52 27.01 -0.45
N TYR A 541 16.38 26.37 -1.24
CA TYR A 541 16.37 24.93 -1.39
C TYR A 541 16.99 24.27 -0.15
N GLY A 542 16.36 23.19 0.29
CA GLY A 542 16.88 22.31 1.33
C GLY A 542 17.51 21.05 0.73
N PRO A 543 17.73 19.99 1.53
CA PRO A 543 18.32 18.74 1.06
C PRO A 543 17.40 17.99 0.09
N THR A 544 18.00 17.20 -0.82
CA THR A 544 17.29 16.29 -1.72
C THR A 544 17.14 14.92 -1.04
N LEU A 545 15.94 14.36 -1.05
CA LEU A 545 15.67 13.06 -0.44
C LEU A 545 16.16 11.89 -1.31
N SER A 546 16.63 10.82 -0.69
CA SER A 546 16.94 9.57 -1.37
C SER A 546 15.66 8.86 -1.87
N PRO A 547 15.73 8.07 -2.96
CA PRO A 547 14.59 7.27 -3.43
C PRO A 547 13.94 6.43 -2.32
N GLY A 548 12.61 6.25 -2.40
CA GLY A 548 11.82 5.52 -1.40
C GLY A 548 11.43 6.33 -0.16
N TRP A 549 12.04 7.49 0.08
CA TRP A 549 11.70 8.34 1.22
C TRP A 549 10.75 9.48 0.83
N ARG A 550 9.75 9.73 1.67
CA ARG A 550 8.85 10.89 1.61
C ARG A 550 9.07 11.78 2.82
N LEU A 551 8.96 13.06 2.61
CA LEU A 551 8.89 14.05 3.69
C LEU A 551 7.45 14.11 4.16
N ILE A 552 7.21 13.90 5.46
CA ILE A 552 5.84 13.79 5.99
C ILE A 552 5.52 14.80 7.09
N ALA A 553 6.53 15.35 7.78
CA ALA A 553 6.31 16.34 8.84
C ALA A 553 7.57 17.16 9.12
N THR A 554 7.41 18.22 9.91
CA THR A 554 8.50 18.96 10.53
C THR A 554 8.21 19.21 12.01
N ALA A 555 9.24 19.13 12.83
CA ALA A 555 9.26 19.51 14.24
C ALA A 555 10.70 19.60 14.72
N ASP A 556 10.95 20.23 15.86
CA ASP A 556 12.25 20.15 16.53
C ASP A 556 12.37 18.79 17.23
N PHE A 557 13.09 17.84 16.61
CA PHE A 557 13.25 16.47 17.12
C PHE A 557 14.49 16.28 17.99
N ASN A 558 15.46 17.18 17.91
CA ASN A 558 16.70 17.12 18.66
C ASN A 558 16.77 18.16 19.81
N ASN A 559 15.71 18.96 19.97
CA ASN A 559 15.57 20.03 20.96
C ASN A 559 16.67 21.10 20.85
N ASP A 560 17.11 21.43 19.63
CA ASP A 560 18.08 22.50 19.38
C ASP A 560 17.40 23.85 19.06
N GLY A 561 16.08 23.90 19.10
CA GLY A 561 15.27 25.08 18.81
C GLY A 561 15.04 25.32 17.31
N LYS A 562 15.36 24.36 16.43
CA LYS A 562 15.17 24.47 14.99
C LYS A 562 14.32 23.33 14.47
N PRO A 563 13.47 23.61 13.45
CA PRO A 563 12.69 22.57 12.84
C PRO A 563 13.54 21.58 12.03
N ASP A 564 13.26 20.30 12.27
CA ASP A 564 13.85 19.14 11.62
C ASP A 564 12.82 18.48 10.69
N TYR A 565 13.23 17.50 9.87
CA TYR A 565 12.35 16.77 8.97
C TYR A 565 12.02 15.39 9.51
N LEU A 566 10.75 15.02 9.46
CA LEU A 566 10.31 13.63 9.61
C LEU A 566 10.11 13.00 8.24
N LEU A 567 10.81 11.90 8.00
CA LEU A 567 10.77 11.14 6.77
C LEU A 567 10.09 9.79 7.01
N TYR A 568 9.44 9.30 5.97
CA TYR A 568 8.82 7.97 5.93
C TYR A 568 9.28 7.23 4.68
N ASN A 569 9.72 5.99 4.85
CA ASN A 569 10.07 5.11 3.74
C ASN A 569 8.84 4.27 3.36
N THR A 570 8.34 4.46 2.15
CA THR A 570 7.10 3.81 1.68
C THR A 570 7.25 2.31 1.46
N ALA A 571 8.46 1.81 1.21
CA ALA A 571 8.71 0.38 1.00
C ALA A 571 8.96 -0.39 2.32
N THR A 572 9.65 0.25 3.29
CA THR A 572 10.02 -0.41 4.55
C THR A 572 9.15 0.02 5.74
N HIS A 573 8.25 0.98 5.54
CA HIS A 573 7.44 1.63 6.58
C HIS A 573 8.28 2.27 7.71
N GLN A 574 9.58 2.41 7.50
CA GLN A 574 10.50 3.00 8.47
C GLN A 574 10.37 4.52 8.49
N THR A 575 10.40 5.12 9.67
CA THR A 575 10.53 6.57 9.84
C THR A 575 11.98 6.94 10.10
N ALA A 576 12.36 8.18 9.75
CA ALA A 576 13.66 8.75 10.02
C ALA A 576 13.55 10.24 10.31
N GLN A 577 14.41 10.75 11.15
CA GLN A 577 14.53 12.16 11.46
C GLN A 577 15.79 12.70 10.80
N TRP A 578 15.67 13.80 10.07
CA TRP A 578 16.80 14.56 9.54
C TRP A 578 16.92 15.88 10.30
N TYR A 579 18.03 16.06 11.01
CA TYR A 579 18.31 17.23 11.80
C TYR A 579 18.87 18.34 10.93
N LEU A 580 18.27 19.52 11.02
CA LEU A 580 18.59 20.65 10.18
C LEU A 580 19.08 21.85 10.95
N ASN A 581 19.96 22.63 10.31
CA ASN A 581 20.25 24.00 10.69
C ASN A 581 19.66 24.90 9.57
N ASN A 582 18.46 25.40 9.76
CA ASN A 582 17.62 26.04 8.75
C ASN A 582 17.40 25.08 7.55
N SER A 583 17.99 25.38 6.37
CA SER A 583 17.87 24.55 5.16
C SER A 583 19.01 23.53 5.00
N MET A 584 19.94 23.41 5.91
CA MET A 584 21.11 22.54 5.82
C MET A 584 20.96 21.30 6.68
N LEU A 585 21.10 20.11 6.08
CA LEU A 585 21.16 18.85 6.82
C LEU A 585 22.45 18.77 7.64
N ILE A 586 22.34 18.55 8.94
CA ILE A 586 23.46 18.44 9.88
C ILE A 586 23.58 17.06 10.55
N GLY A 587 22.52 16.24 10.47
CA GLY A 587 22.52 14.89 11.04
C GLY A 587 21.24 14.13 10.71
N SER A 588 21.21 12.87 11.06
CA SER A 588 20.01 12.04 10.86
C SER A 588 20.00 10.85 11.82
N ALA A 589 18.81 10.34 12.13
CA ALA A 589 18.61 9.10 12.86
C ALA A 589 17.42 8.34 12.30
N TYR A 590 17.50 7.01 12.31
CA TYR A 590 16.33 6.16 12.05
C TYR A 590 15.45 6.12 13.30
N SER A 591 14.14 6.10 13.08
CA SER A 591 13.14 5.98 14.13
C SER A 591 12.38 4.64 13.99
N GLY A 592 11.16 4.55 14.51
CA GLY A 592 10.37 3.33 14.46
C GLY A 592 9.92 2.92 13.06
N THR A 593 9.60 1.65 12.88
CA THR A 593 8.92 1.14 11.68
C THR A 593 7.42 1.06 11.96
N LEU A 594 6.62 1.80 11.20
CA LEU A 594 5.16 1.81 11.37
C LEU A 594 4.58 0.44 11.02
N PRO A 595 3.65 -0.10 11.82
CA PRO A 595 2.90 -1.29 11.42
C PRO A 595 2.08 -1.03 10.16
N ALA A 596 1.81 -2.08 9.39
CA ALA A 596 1.00 -1.98 8.18
C ALA A 596 -0.36 -1.31 8.45
N GLY A 597 -0.77 -0.41 7.57
CA GLY A 597 -2.02 0.36 7.69
C GLY A 597 -1.98 1.54 8.66
N TRP A 598 -0.86 1.79 9.36
CA TRP A 598 -0.70 2.95 10.21
C TRP A 598 0.05 4.10 9.50
N THR A 599 -0.40 5.31 9.75
CA THR A 599 0.22 6.55 9.24
C THR A 599 0.46 7.53 10.37
N VAL A 600 1.44 8.42 10.21
CA VAL A 600 1.64 9.55 11.13
C VAL A 600 0.67 10.66 10.73
N ALA A 601 -0.31 10.93 11.58
CA ALA A 601 -1.32 11.96 11.37
C ALA A 601 -0.93 13.31 11.99
N GLY A 602 -0.04 13.32 13.00
CA GLY A 602 0.42 14.53 13.65
C GLY A 602 1.68 14.29 14.48
N VAL A 603 2.37 15.37 14.81
CA VAL A 603 3.55 15.38 15.67
C VAL A 603 3.35 16.43 16.75
N ALA A 604 3.43 16.04 18.03
CA ALA A 604 3.31 16.94 19.18
C ALA A 604 3.88 16.25 20.44
N ASP A 605 4.10 16.99 21.50
CA ASP A 605 4.50 16.45 22.81
C ASP A 605 3.25 16.05 23.59
N PHE A 606 2.90 14.75 23.60
CA PHE A 606 1.64 14.26 24.20
C PHE A 606 1.74 13.96 25.68
N ASP A 607 2.92 13.63 26.20
CA ASP A 607 3.11 13.30 27.62
C ASP A 607 3.78 14.41 28.43
N GLY A 608 4.21 15.49 27.76
CA GLY A 608 4.77 16.67 28.38
C GLY A 608 6.23 16.52 28.80
N ASP A 609 6.97 15.57 28.17
CA ASP A 609 8.38 15.33 28.48
C ASP A 609 9.35 16.23 27.70
N GLY A 610 8.81 17.07 26.80
CA GLY A 610 9.56 17.98 25.93
C GLY A 610 10.07 17.35 24.64
N GLN A 611 9.81 16.07 24.39
CA GLN A 611 10.13 15.39 23.13
C GLN A 611 8.93 15.41 22.19
N ARG A 612 9.17 15.20 20.92
CA ARG A 612 8.09 15.14 19.91
C ARG A 612 7.65 13.71 19.69
N ASP A 613 6.37 13.46 19.94
CA ASP A 613 5.68 12.18 19.78
C ASP A 613 4.94 12.09 18.46
N TYR A 614 4.58 10.88 18.04
CA TYR A 614 3.80 10.65 16.81
C TYR A 614 2.36 10.26 17.16
N ALA A 615 1.41 11.09 16.72
CA ALA A 615 0.01 10.68 16.64
C ALA A 615 -0.19 9.80 15.40
N LEU A 616 -0.60 8.56 15.61
CA LEU A 616 -0.79 7.56 14.58
C LEU A 616 -2.27 7.31 14.32
N PHE A 617 -2.60 7.02 13.06
CA PHE A 617 -3.95 6.64 12.67
C PHE A 617 -3.93 5.44 11.74
N ASN A 618 -4.84 4.50 11.97
CA ASN A 618 -5.12 3.39 11.08
C ASN A 618 -6.51 3.58 10.47
N ALA A 619 -6.55 4.00 9.20
CA ALA A 619 -7.79 4.27 8.51
C ALA A 619 -8.65 3.00 8.31
N GLY A 620 -8.03 1.83 8.20
CA GLY A 620 -8.73 0.56 8.05
C GLY A 620 -9.49 0.14 9.30
N THR A 621 -8.93 0.38 10.49
CA THR A 621 -9.55 0.00 11.78
C THR A 621 -10.18 1.18 12.51
N GLN A 622 -10.02 2.40 12.00
CA GLN A 622 -10.44 3.65 12.64
C GLN A 622 -9.80 3.87 14.03
N GLN A 623 -8.65 3.26 14.28
CA GLN A 623 -7.96 3.32 15.55
C GLN A 623 -6.89 4.41 15.53
N SER A 624 -6.78 5.18 16.61
CA SER A 624 -5.65 6.07 16.88
C SER A 624 -4.67 5.43 17.85
N ALA A 625 -3.42 5.88 17.80
CA ALA A 625 -2.40 5.54 18.77
C ALA A 625 -1.41 6.70 18.92
N ILE A 626 -0.67 6.73 20.01
CA ILE A 626 0.44 7.65 20.23
C ILE A 626 1.70 6.82 20.44
N TRP A 627 2.75 7.10 19.67
CA TRP A 627 4.09 6.64 19.95
C TRP A 627 4.85 7.74 20.66
N TYR A 628 5.26 7.44 21.89
CA TYR A 628 6.12 8.29 22.70
C TYR A 628 7.57 8.06 22.34
N LEU A 629 8.29 9.13 22.08
CA LEU A 629 9.68 9.07 21.64
C LEU A 629 10.63 9.59 22.70
N SER A 630 11.88 9.10 22.66
CA SER A 630 13.02 9.70 23.33
C SER A 630 14.08 9.93 22.24
N GLY A 631 14.21 11.17 21.78
CA GLY A 631 14.92 11.52 20.56
C GLY A 631 14.29 10.79 19.34
N ALA A 632 15.10 10.03 18.60
CA ALA A 632 14.57 9.24 17.46
C ALA A 632 13.98 7.88 17.86
N SER A 633 14.17 7.43 19.11
CA SER A 633 13.75 6.08 19.52
C SER A 633 12.34 6.07 20.07
N VAL A 634 11.52 5.13 19.63
CA VAL A 634 10.20 4.89 20.23
C VAL A 634 10.40 4.26 21.59
N SER A 635 10.02 4.97 22.65
CA SER A 635 10.13 4.53 24.05
C SER A 635 8.96 3.66 24.48
N SER A 636 7.75 4.01 24.01
CA SER A 636 6.52 3.27 24.28
C SER A 636 5.43 3.67 23.29
N GLY A 637 4.31 2.94 23.30
CA GLY A 637 3.12 3.27 22.51
C GLY A 637 1.84 2.98 23.29
N ARG A 638 0.79 3.75 23.02
CA ARG A 638 -0.53 3.55 23.61
C ARG A 638 -1.60 3.80 22.59
N PHE A 639 -2.64 2.97 22.60
CA PHE A 639 -3.83 3.24 21.83
C PHE A 639 -4.56 4.47 22.39
N GLY A 640 -5.02 5.31 21.47
CA GLY A 640 -5.93 6.42 21.75
C GLY A 640 -7.39 6.01 21.51
N PRO A 641 -8.30 7.00 21.48
CA PRO A 641 -9.72 6.75 21.19
C PRO A 641 -9.91 6.28 19.73
N ASN A 642 -10.88 5.38 19.51
CA ASN A 642 -11.30 5.00 18.17
C ASN A 642 -12.00 6.17 17.48
N ILE A 643 -11.55 6.53 16.28
CA ILE A 643 -12.12 7.62 15.50
C ILE A 643 -13.49 7.21 14.97
N ALA A 644 -14.45 8.14 15.03
CA ALA A 644 -15.79 7.89 14.53
C ALA A 644 -15.80 7.56 13.03
N SER A 645 -16.63 6.61 12.61
CA SER A 645 -16.77 6.23 11.20
C SER A 645 -17.08 7.45 10.32
N GLY A 646 -16.39 7.55 9.18
CA GLY A 646 -16.49 8.67 8.26
C GLY A 646 -15.56 9.83 8.57
N TYR A 647 -14.86 9.82 9.72
CA TYR A 647 -13.81 10.77 10.07
C TYR A 647 -12.42 10.14 9.92
N GLN A 648 -11.44 10.99 9.66
CA GLN A 648 -10.03 10.65 9.64
C GLN A 648 -9.30 11.54 10.65
N LEU A 649 -8.31 11.01 11.35
CA LEU A 649 -7.38 11.81 12.12
C LEU A 649 -6.41 12.49 11.16
N VAL A 650 -6.39 13.81 11.12
CA VAL A 650 -5.62 14.59 10.13
C VAL A 650 -4.59 15.52 10.73
N GLY A 651 -4.55 15.68 12.06
CA GLY A 651 -3.60 16.57 12.71
C GLY A 651 -3.68 16.51 14.23
N ALA A 652 -2.68 17.12 14.87
CA ALA A 652 -2.65 17.30 16.31
C ALA A 652 -2.06 18.67 16.66
N ALA A 653 -2.72 19.40 17.54
CA ALA A 653 -2.28 20.68 18.09
C ALA A 653 -3.09 20.99 19.36
N ASP A 654 -2.60 21.90 20.21
CA ASP A 654 -3.36 22.38 21.37
C ASP A 654 -4.39 23.43 20.95
N PHE A 655 -5.63 23.00 20.69
CA PHE A 655 -6.69 23.87 20.20
C PHE A 655 -7.37 24.67 21.32
N ASN A 656 -7.48 24.09 22.51
CA ASN A 656 -8.18 24.71 23.64
C ASN A 656 -7.22 25.49 24.57
N HIS A 657 -5.92 25.47 24.25
CA HIS A 657 -4.86 26.16 24.97
C HIS A 657 -4.72 25.70 26.45
N ASP A 658 -4.89 24.36 26.67
CA ASP A 658 -4.72 23.76 28.00
C ASP A 658 -3.30 23.17 28.19
N GLY A 659 -2.42 23.34 27.21
CA GLY A 659 -1.05 22.86 27.20
C GLY A 659 -0.91 21.40 26.77
N LYS A 660 -1.98 20.79 26.23
CA LYS A 660 -1.98 19.40 25.75
C LYS A 660 -2.43 19.33 24.32
N PRO A 661 -1.76 18.49 23.50
CA PRO A 661 -2.21 18.32 22.12
C PRO A 661 -3.56 17.61 22.03
N ASP A 662 -4.41 18.14 21.15
CA ASP A 662 -5.70 17.63 20.77
C ASP A 662 -5.66 16.99 19.39
N PHE A 663 -6.65 16.18 19.01
CA PHE A 663 -6.78 15.63 17.68
C PHE A 663 -7.68 16.46 16.79
N LEU A 664 -7.23 16.78 15.57
CA LEU A 664 -8.05 17.30 14.52
C LEU A 664 -8.58 16.18 13.64
N LEU A 665 -9.89 16.09 13.51
CA LEU A 665 -10.59 15.12 12.67
C LEU A 665 -11.21 15.80 11.46
N TYR A 666 -11.30 15.06 10.37
CA TYR A 666 -11.89 15.51 9.12
C TYR A 666 -12.79 14.45 8.50
N ALA A 667 -13.97 14.83 8.04
CA ALA A 667 -14.90 13.99 7.31
C ALA A 667 -14.88 14.35 5.81
N PRO A 668 -14.17 13.61 4.93
CA PRO A 668 -14.02 13.96 3.52
C PRO A 668 -15.33 14.07 2.75
N ALA A 669 -16.32 13.26 3.12
CA ALA A 669 -17.63 13.23 2.45
C ALA A 669 -18.44 14.53 2.64
N THR A 670 -18.22 15.25 3.74
CA THR A 670 -19.01 16.44 4.12
C THR A 670 -18.16 17.70 4.21
N GLY A 671 -16.84 17.58 4.20
CA GLY A 671 -15.91 18.66 4.49
C GLY A 671 -15.86 19.05 5.98
N GLN A 672 -16.59 18.36 6.85
CA GLN A 672 -16.72 18.73 8.27
C GLN A 672 -15.42 18.43 9.03
N THR A 673 -14.95 19.40 9.83
CA THR A 673 -13.88 19.22 10.81
C THR A 673 -14.44 19.03 12.22
N ALA A 674 -13.67 18.34 13.07
CA ALA A 674 -14.00 18.22 14.48
C ALA A 674 -12.69 18.16 15.30
N ILE A 675 -12.71 18.75 16.49
CA ILE A 675 -11.60 18.71 17.43
C ILE A 675 -11.98 17.77 18.56
N TRP A 676 -11.12 16.81 18.85
CA TRP A 676 -11.23 15.94 20.01
C TRP A 676 -10.18 16.35 21.02
N TYR A 677 -10.65 16.89 22.14
CA TYR A 677 -9.80 17.30 23.25
C TYR A 677 -9.29 16.08 24.00
N LEU A 678 -7.98 16.09 24.27
CA LEU A 678 -7.30 14.95 24.90
C LEU A 678 -6.58 15.37 26.19
N ASN A 679 -6.48 14.39 27.08
CA ASN A 679 -5.49 14.39 28.13
C ASN A 679 -4.53 13.24 27.85
N ASN A 680 -3.41 13.53 27.22
CA ASN A 680 -2.48 12.56 26.65
C ASN A 680 -3.21 11.65 25.63
N ASN A 681 -3.37 10.34 25.85
CA ASN A 681 -4.08 9.42 24.97
C ASN A 681 -5.59 9.24 25.32
N THR A 682 -6.12 10.03 26.23
CA THR A 682 -7.48 9.89 26.73
C THR A 682 -8.38 10.99 26.21
N PHE A 683 -9.48 10.62 25.53
CA PHE A 683 -10.51 11.55 25.08
C PHE A 683 -11.26 12.16 26.27
N ILE A 684 -11.37 13.51 26.29
CA ILE A 684 -12.06 14.25 27.36
C ILE A 684 -13.22 15.11 26.86
N GLY A 685 -13.31 15.36 25.55
CA GLY A 685 -14.39 16.17 24.98
C GLY A 685 -14.22 16.40 23.49
N ALA A 686 -15.23 16.99 22.84
CA ALA A 686 -15.17 17.31 21.41
C ALA A 686 -15.98 18.54 21.06
N ALA A 687 -15.57 19.21 19.97
CA ALA A 687 -16.33 20.27 19.33
C ALA A 687 -16.26 20.11 17.80
N TYR A 688 -17.33 20.51 17.09
CA TYR A 688 -17.26 20.65 15.65
C TYR A 688 -16.51 21.93 15.28
N GLY A 689 -15.58 21.81 14.34
CA GLY A 689 -14.91 22.95 13.71
C GLY A 689 -15.65 23.40 12.44
N PRO A 690 -15.12 24.39 11.71
CA PRO A 690 -15.72 24.88 10.48
C PRO A 690 -15.63 23.81 9.38
N PRO A 691 -16.70 23.60 8.58
CA PRO A 691 -16.60 22.74 7.41
C PRO A 691 -15.75 23.42 6.33
N LEU A 692 -14.86 22.67 5.67
CA LEU A 692 -14.04 23.18 4.59
C LEU A 692 -14.92 23.54 3.37
N SER A 693 -14.67 24.69 2.77
CA SER A 693 -15.38 25.14 1.57
C SER A 693 -15.03 24.26 0.36
N ALA A 694 -15.97 24.06 -0.55
CA ALA A 694 -15.75 23.31 -1.79
C ALA A 694 -14.53 23.83 -2.57
N GLY A 695 -13.68 22.93 -3.03
CA GLY A 695 -12.42 23.24 -3.74
C GLY A 695 -11.23 23.58 -2.85
N TRP A 696 -11.40 23.55 -1.54
CA TRP A 696 -10.34 23.69 -0.55
C TRP A 696 -10.20 22.42 0.28
N SER A 697 -8.98 22.00 0.48
CA SER A 697 -8.64 20.81 1.27
C SER A 697 -7.27 20.99 1.89
N TRP A 698 -6.86 20.06 2.72
CA TRP A 698 -5.44 19.87 2.95
C TRP A 698 -4.84 19.13 1.74
N PRO A 699 -3.57 19.45 1.34
CA PRO A 699 -2.95 18.77 0.22
C PRO A 699 -2.83 17.26 0.46
N PRO A 700 -2.96 16.44 -0.57
CA PRO A 700 -2.62 15.04 -0.49
C PRO A 700 -1.12 14.89 -0.22
N GLN A 701 -0.76 13.94 0.64
CA GLN A 701 0.63 13.62 0.97
C GLN A 701 1.18 12.49 0.09
#